data_b6e409d07a249309cc573610d0a34c8d
#
_entry.id   b6e409d07a249309cc573610d0a34c8d
#
_cell.length_a   1.000
_cell.length_b   1.000
_cell.length_c   1.000
_cell.angle_alpha   90.00
_cell.angle_beta   90.00
_cell.angle_gamma   90.00
#
_symmetry.space_group_name_H-M   'P 1'
#
loop_
_entity.id
_entity.type
_entity.pdbx_description
1 polymer ?
#
loop_
_entity_poly.entity_id
_entity_poly.type
_entity_poly.pdbx_seq_one_letter_code
_entity_poly.pdbx_strand_id
1 'polypeptide(L)'
;MKKKNILGLDLGTNSIGWAWLQQDDTEQTIQTEYLLQNNPTIRMSGSRIIPTSGDVINDFEAGKAVSKTKDRTTFRMTRRMNERFKLRRERLNRVLRILGMLPAHYAQHVDRYGKPDEEKQPKIAWEVAPDGKSNFLFHQSFLEMVKLFGVHQPQLQRIPLDWTLYYLRHKALTQPISKAELAWILHSFNQKRGYNQTRDELTEVNEKEKLEYTNSKVVSVELIDCKKSPLYLVTFENGVAVETSKVDAPQWVGQMRYAIITTKLNDLGQPLHKKDGSIDQKVSLPNDDDWALNKLRTETQIDQSHTTVGNYIFQTLLKNPETKIKGAHVCTIDRRFYEDELNAILLKQAEFHPELTNRNLYEACLMALYANNEAHRYNLATQNTCNLITKDIIFYQRPLKSKKSLIAECPFEKRIFCDAEGNVQMQGIKCIPVSHPHFQEYRLWQFLNNLRIFQREVVEDGKFTMNVDVTDKYINENSLTLLFEWLQDKITIKQKELLAKLRLKESDFRWNYVEDKAYPCGETRHVLASRLKKLKGITNDFLAQPSLNGKTTVECELWHILYSVTNLAELRKALYTFARRHNFSVVDAEAFVKVFIACPPFKKDYGAYSDKAICKLLSVMRVGKYWSAENIDSTTLLRIEHLITGEEDEHINERTRKHITEKGLQQSVNQYQGLQQWLACYVVYGRHAEVAEIVRWESPTELEQYINNFKQYSLRNPIVEQVSLETLRVVRDLWQTVAKEGGRIDEIHLEMGRDLKNSAAERAKISNRNKQNEGTNFRIKLLLQEFSQYEKDIEGIRRALKNLSNSK
;
A
#
# COMPACT_ATOMS: atom_id res chain seq x y z
N MET A 1 58.40 8.21 12.03
CA MET A 1 57.11 8.86 12.26
C MET A 1 56.03 7.94 11.69
N LYS A 2 55.03 7.62 12.49
CA LYS A 2 53.93 6.75 12.03
C LYS A 2 53.01 7.61 11.19
N LYS A 3 52.76 7.19 9.95
CA LYS A 3 51.85 7.94 9.05
C LYS A 3 50.46 7.38 9.19
N LYS A 4 49.50 8.25 9.33
CA LYS A 4 48.07 7.93 9.38
C LYS A 4 47.50 7.99 7.98
N ASN A 5 46.83 6.90 7.53
CA ASN A 5 46.18 6.83 6.24
C ASN A 5 44.66 7.09 6.41
N ILE A 6 44.16 8.12 5.73
CA ILE A 6 42.79 8.57 5.79
C ILE A 6 42.19 8.40 4.40
N LEU A 7 41.01 7.75 4.34
CA LEU A 7 40.25 7.61 3.12
C LEU A 7 39.03 8.55 3.18
N GLY A 8 38.94 9.53 2.27
CA GLY A 8 37.77 10.37 2.05
C GLY A 8 36.90 9.80 0.95
N LEU A 9 35.59 9.75 1.17
CA LEU A 9 34.60 9.25 0.21
C LEU A 9 33.44 10.24 0.10
N ASP A 10 33.11 10.67 -1.11
CA ASP A 10 31.92 11.47 -1.45
C ASP A 10 30.96 10.61 -2.23
N LEU A 11 29.77 10.33 -1.63
CA LEU A 11 28.80 9.39 -2.17
C LEU A 11 27.66 10.12 -2.89
N GLY A 12 27.73 10.14 -4.21
CA GLY A 12 26.64 10.56 -5.08
C GLY A 12 25.76 9.40 -5.57
N THR A 13 24.68 9.72 -6.27
CA THR A 13 23.73 8.73 -6.84
C THR A 13 24.32 7.96 -8.02
N ASN A 14 25.23 8.57 -8.77
CA ASN A 14 25.81 8.03 -9.99
C ASN A 14 27.34 8.10 -10.02
N SER A 15 27.97 8.60 -8.96
CA SER A 15 29.42 8.65 -8.84
C SER A 15 29.84 8.56 -7.36
N ILE A 16 31.05 8.02 -7.15
CA ILE A 16 31.71 7.97 -5.85
C ILE A 16 33.04 8.68 -6.03
N GLY A 17 33.18 9.87 -5.43
CA GLY A 17 34.46 10.54 -5.31
C GLY A 17 35.28 9.90 -4.18
N TRP A 18 36.58 9.78 -4.34
CA TRP A 18 37.44 9.24 -3.31
C TRP A 18 38.82 9.90 -3.32
N ALA A 19 39.41 10.00 -2.13
CA ALA A 19 40.77 10.46 -1.94
C ALA A 19 41.44 9.71 -0.81
N TRP A 20 42.70 9.27 -1.06
CA TRP A 20 43.55 8.71 -0.03
C TRP A 20 44.58 9.76 0.39
N LEU A 21 44.54 10.10 1.69
CA LEU A 21 45.43 11.10 2.30
C LEU A 21 46.35 10.41 3.30
N GLN A 22 47.57 10.95 3.41
CA GLN A 22 48.54 10.56 4.41
C GLN A 22 48.87 11.78 5.29
N GLN A 23 48.77 11.60 6.62
CA GLN A 23 49.05 12.62 7.60
C GLN A 23 50.08 12.09 8.60
N ASP A 24 51.04 12.93 9.01
CA ASP A 24 52.00 12.56 10.06
C ASP A 24 51.30 12.53 11.42
N ASP A 25 51.45 11.41 12.16
CA ASP A 25 50.83 11.16 13.45
C ASP A 25 51.66 11.86 14.56
N THR A 26 51.41 13.11 14.81
CA THR A 26 51.97 13.84 15.96
C THR A 26 50.91 13.90 17.05
N GLU A 27 51.09 13.08 18.09
CA GLU A 27 50.32 13.17 19.34
C GLU A 27 50.53 14.53 19.98
N GLN A 28 49.73 15.54 19.71
CA GLN A 28 49.58 16.68 20.58
C GLN A 28 48.20 17.32 20.45
N THR A 29 47.66 17.65 21.61
CA THR A 29 46.48 18.29 22.08
C THR A 29 45.72 19.26 21.15
N ILE A 30 44.43 19.10 21.09
CA ILE A 30 43.39 19.88 20.40
C ILE A 30 43.48 21.39 20.66
N GLN A 31 43.87 22.17 19.67
CA GLN A 31 43.51 23.57 19.53
C GLN A 31 43.23 23.92 18.08
N THR A 32 42.22 24.74 17.81
CA THR A 32 41.60 25.05 16.53
C THR A 32 42.53 25.66 15.46
N GLU A 33 43.73 26.03 15.81
CA GLU A 33 44.75 26.54 14.87
C GLU A 33 45.62 25.47 14.18
N TYR A 34 45.42 24.21 14.58
CA TYR A 34 46.26 23.08 14.18
C TYR A 34 45.99 22.54 12.75
N LEU A 35 44.87 22.89 12.14
CA LEU A 35 44.49 22.44 10.79
C LEU A 35 45.35 23.03 9.67
N LEU A 36 46.16 24.02 9.96
CA LEU A 36 47.00 24.70 8.97
C LEU A 36 48.47 24.27 8.98
N GLN A 37 48.94 23.54 10.02
CA GLN A 37 50.36 23.16 10.12
C GLN A 37 50.70 21.74 9.69
N ASN A 38 49.77 20.82 9.69
CA ASN A 38 49.93 19.44 9.22
C ASN A 38 49.09 19.20 7.94
N ASN A 39 49.55 19.75 6.83
CA ASN A 39 48.91 19.53 5.54
C ASN A 39 48.94 18.04 5.18
N PRO A 40 47.78 17.35 5.15
CA PRO A 40 47.75 15.96 4.71
C PRO A 40 48.17 15.91 3.23
N THR A 41 49.06 15.02 2.91
CA THR A 41 49.48 14.78 1.54
C THR A 41 48.45 13.89 0.85
N ILE A 42 47.89 14.35 -0.25
CA ILE A 42 47.01 13.53 -1.10
C ILE A 42 47.94 12.54 -1.87
N ARG A 43 47.77 11.27 -1.57
CA ARG A 43 48.53 10.18 -2.25
C ARG A 43 47.86 9.83 -3.58
N MET A 44 46.53 9.66 -3.54
CA MET A 44 45.74 9.30 -4.71
C MET A 44 44.34 9.91 -4.57
N SER A 45 43.72 10.25 -5.68
CA SER A 45 42.31 10.67 -5.73
C SER A 45 41.69 10.27 -7.06
N GLY A 46 40.40 10.12 -7.08
CA GLY A 46 39.65 9.78 -8.29
C GLY A 46 38.14 9.71 -8.07
N SER A 47 37.47 9.28 -9.12
CA SER A 47 36.03 9.05 -9.06
C SER A 47 35.65 7.74 -9.72
N ARG A 48 34.66 7.04 -9.17
CA ARG A 48 34.03 5.88 -9.78
C ARG A 48 32.65 6.24 -10.27
N ILE A 49 32.45 6.17 -11.58
CA ILE A 49 31.16 6.47 -12.20
C ILE A 49 30.30 5.21 -12.21
N ILE A 50 29.06 5.35 -11.76
CA ILE A 50 28.04 4.30 -11.77
C ILE A 50 27.12 4.58 -12.97
N PRO A 51 27.16 3.77 -14.04
CA PRO A 51 26.31 4.01 -15.20
C PRO A 51 24.84 3.85 -14.81
N THR A 52 24.10 4.94 -14.85
CA THR A 52 22.66 4.97 -14.56
C THR A 52 21.98 5.86 -15.60
N SER A 53 20.81 5.45 -16.11
CA SER A 53 20.06 6.26 -17.08
C SER A 53 19.52 7.53 -16.41
N GLY A 54 19.50 8.64 -17.18
CA GLY A 54 18.99 9.92 -16.69
C GLY A 54 17.55 9.85 -16.16
N ASP A 55 16.68 9.05 -16.79
CA ASP A 55 15.29 8.86 -16.35
C ASP A 55 15.22 8.23 -14.95
N VAL A 56 16.08 7.26 -14.65
CA VAL A 56 16.16 6.60 -13.35
C VAL A 56 16.67 7.57 -12.28
N ILE A 57 17.64 8.41 -12.61
CA ILE A 57 18.14 9.45 -11.71
C ILE A 57 17.05 10.48 -11.43
N ASN A 58 16.38 10.99 -12.45
CA ASN A 58 15.30 11.96 -12.32
C ASN A 58 14.13 11.41 -11.48
N ASP A 59 13.74 10.16 -11.67
CA ASP A 59 12.70 9.50 -10.86
C ASP A 59 13.13 9.35 -9.40
N PHE A 60 14.39 8.97 -9.15
CA PHE A 60 14.95 8.87 -7.81
C PHE A 60 15.00 10.25 -7.12
N GLU A 61 15.48 11.28 -7.81
CA GLU A 61 15.51 12.65 -7.31
C GLU A 61 14.12 13.24 -7.08
N ALA A 62 13.15 12.86 -7.89
CA ALA A 62 11.74 13.20 -7.68
C ALA A 62 11.07 12.45 -6.52
N GLY A 63 11.81 11.58 -5.81
CA GLY A 63 11.29 10.75 -4.71
C GLY A 63 10.37 9.63 -5.16
N LYS A 64 10.35 9.30 -6.45
CA LYS A 64 9.55 8.20 -6.98
C LYS A 64 10.25 6.87 -6.73
N ALA A 65 9.46 5.82 -6.48
CA ALA A 65 9.99 4.47 -6.31
C ALA A 65 10.59 3.97 -7.65
N VAL A 66 11.90 3.85 -7.70
CA VAL A 66 12.59 3.26 -8.84
C VAL A 66 12.61 1.74 -8.70
N SER A 67 12.00 1.04 -9.65
CA SER A 67 11.95 -0.42 -9.65
C SER A 67 12.52 -0.99 -10.95
N LYS A 68 13.74 -1.52 -10.91
CA LYS A 68 14.34 -2.28 -12.03
C LYS A 68 13.57 -3.55 -12.38
N THR A 69 12.64 -3.99 -11.52
CA THR A 69 11.86 -5.22 -11.72
C THR A 69 10.43 -4.94 -12.23
N LYS A 70 10.04 -3.69 -12.48
CA LYS A 70 8.69 -3.32 -12.92
C LYS A 70 8.27 -4.07 -14.18
N ASP A 71 9.08 -4.00 -15.23
CA ASP A 71 8.79 -4.63 -16.51
C ASP A 71 8.78 -6.16 -16.39
N ARG A 72 9.75 -6.75 -15.70
CA ARG A 72 9.76 -8.19 -15.39
C ARG A 72 8.52 -8.63 -14.63
N THR A 73 8.03 -7.80 -13.71
CA THR A 73 6.81 -8.07 -12.94
C THR A 73 5.59 -8.01 -13.86
N THR A 74 5.50 -7.01 -14.74
CA THR A 74 4.43 -6.87 -15.74
C THR A 74 4.40 -8.08 -16.68
N PHE A 75 5.53 -8.46 -17.27
CA PHE A 75 5.61 -9.65 -18.13
C PHE A 75 5.27 -10.96 -17.38
N ARG A 76 5.71 -11.07 -16.12
CA ARG A 76 5.36 -12.22 -15.27
C ARG A 76 3.86 -12.27 -14.99
N MET A 77 3.23 -11.13 -14.72
CA MET A 77 1.78 -11.06 -14.50
C MET A 77 1.01 -11.46 -15.76
N THR A 78 1.39 -10.94 -16.92
CA THR A 78 0.77 -11.29 -18.21
C THR A 78 0.91 -12.79 -18.51
N ARG A 79 2.12 -13.35 -18.37
CA ARG A 79 2.34 -14.79 -18.55
C ARG A 79 1.46 -15.62 -17.60
N ARG A 80 1.40 -15.28 -16.31
CA ARG A 80 0.57 -15.98 -15.33
C ARG A 80 -0.91 -15.86 -15.62
N MET A 81 -1.36 -14.73 -16.16
CA MET A 81 -2.75 -14.57 -16.59
C MET A 81 -3.07 -15.49 -17.75
N ASN A 82 -2.19 -15.59 -18.73
CA ASN A 82 -2.34 -16.50 -19.88
C ASN A 82 -2.29 -17.97 -19.45
N GLU A 83 -1.37 -18.36 -18.57
CA GLU A 83 -1.29 -19.71 -18.00
C GLU A 83 -2.58 -20.10 -17.27
N ARG A 84 -3.17 -19.18 -16.50
CA ARG A 84 -4.45 -19.42 -15.79
C ARG A 84 -5.61 -19.59 -16.78
N PHE A 85 -5.62 -18.80 -17.84
CA PHE A 85 -6.62 -18.93 -18.90
C PHE A 85 -6.51 -20.30 -19.61
N LYS A 86 -5.29 -20.68 -20.02
CA LYS A 86 -5.02 -22.00 -20.63
C LYS A 86 -5.42 -23.14 -19.69
N LEU A 87 -5.03 -23.10 -18.44
CA LEU A 87 -5.37 -24.12 -17.44
C LEU A 87 -6.89 -24.33 -17.31
N ARG A 88 -7.67 -23.25 -17.24
CA ARG A 88 -9.13 -23.36 -17.17
C ARG A 88 -9.72 -23.93 -18.44
N ARG A 89 -9.23 -23.50 -19.61
CA ARG A 89 -9.67 -24.03 -20.92
C ARG A 89 -9.39 -25.52 -21.02
N GLU A 90 -8.21 -25.95 -20.64
CA GLU A 90 -7.82 -27.38 -20.69
C GLU A 90 -8.67 -28.22 -19.74
N ARG A 91 -8.93 -27.73 -18.52
CA ARG A 91 -9.82 -28.41 -17.59
C ARG A 91 -11.26 -28.49 -18.11
N LEU A 92 -11.76 -27.39 -18.67
CA LEU A 92 -13.09 -27.34 -19.29
C LEU A 92 -13.20 -28.32 -20.44
N ASN A 93 -12.25 -28.35 -21.36
CA ASN A 93 -12.21 -29.27 -22.49
C ASN A 93 -12.22 -30.74 -22.05
N ARG A 94 -11.47 -31.08 -20.99
CA ARG A 94 -11.46 -32.43 -20.40
C ARG A 94 -12.84 -32.86 -19.91
N VAL A 95 -13.49 -31.99 -19.13
CA VAL A 95 -14.83 -32.26 -18.63
C VAL A 95 -15.83 -32.38 -19.77
N LEU A 96 -15.86 -31.45 -20.70
CA LEU A 96 -16.77 -31.47 -21.84
C LEU A 96 -16.57 -32.66 -22.74
N ARG A 97 -15.34 -33.17 -22.86
CA ARG A 97 -15.03 -34.41 -23.61
C ARG A 97 -15.63 -35.64 -22.91
N ILE A 98 -15.48 -35.75 -21.58
CA ILE A 98 -16.04 -36.86 -20.78
C ILE A 98 -17.57 -36.83 -20.83
N LEU A 99 -18.17 -35.64 -20.83
CA LEU A 99 -19.63 -35.46 -20.94
C LEU A 99 -20.13 -35.63 -22.39
N GLY A 100 -19.25 -35.81 -23.38
CA GLY A 100 -19.66 -35.91 -24.80
C GLY A 100 -20.28 -34.63 -25.36
N MET A 101 -19.88 -33.45 -24.87
CA MET A 101 -20.45 -32.15 -25.26
C MET A 101 -19.61 -31.40 -26.29
N LEU A 102 -18.34 -31.78 -26.53
CA LEU A 102 -17.51 -31.13 -27.55
C LEU A 102 -17.96 -31.46 -28.95
N PRO A 103 -18.08 -30.48 -29.86
CA PRO A 103 -18.26 -30.73 -31.28
C PRO A 103 -17.15 -31.63 -31.87
N ALA A 104 -17.53 -32.56 -32.78
CA ALA A 104 -16.59 -33.56 -33.32
C ALA A 104 -15.34 -32.92 -33.95
N HIS A 105 -15.51 -31.89 -34.77
CA HIS A 105 -14.41 -31.16 -35.41
C HIS A 105 -13.45 -30.52 -34.41
N TYR A 106 -13.96 -30.06 -33.27
CA TYR A 106 -13.11 -29.48 -32.22
C TYR A 106 -12.43 -30.57 -31.38
N ALA A 107 -13.18 -31.60 -31.00
CA ALA A 107 -12.70 -32.72 -30.20
C ALA A 107 -11.52 -33.47 -30.82
N GLN A 108 -11.46 -33.56 -32.16
CA GLN A 108 -10.36 -34.17 -32.92
C GLN A 108 -9.01 -33.44 -32.73
N HIS A 109 -9.06 -32.14 -32.45
CA HIS A 109 -7.91 -31.27 -32.30
C HIS A 109 -7.59 -30.90 -30.84
N VAL A 110 -8.11 -31.68 -29.89
CA VAL A 110 -7.84 -31.51 -28.47
C VAL A 110 -7.24 -32.81 -27.93
N ASP A 111 -6.12 -32.74 -27.25
CA ASP A 111 -5.48 -33.89 -26.63
C ASP A 111 -6.23 -34.45 -25.40
N ARG A 112 -5.74 -35.57 -24.85
CA ARG A 112 -6.34 -36.19 -23.64
C ARG A 112 -6.32 -35.31 -22.41
N TYR A 113 -5.46 -34.27 -22.38
CA TYR A 113 -5.34 -33.32 -21.30
C TYR A 113 -6.18 -32.05 -21.50
N GLY A 114 -6.94 -32.01 -22.60
CA GLY A 114 -7.78 -30.87 -22.95
C GLY A 114 -7.03 -29.72 -23.64
N LYS A 115 -5.76 -29.92 -24.01
CA LYS A 115 -4.96 -28.90 -24.70
C LYS A 115 -5.30 -28.94 -26.21
N PRO A 116 -5.74 -27.78 -26.78
CA PRO A 116 -5.96 -27.69 -28.22
C PRO A 116 -4.65 -27.71 -29.00
N ASP A 117 -4.67 -28.21 -30.18
CA ASP A 117 -3.59 -28.17 -31.17
C ASP A 117 -3.20 -26.70 -31.43
N GLU A 118 -1.93 -26.37 -31.18
CA GLU A 118 -1.43 -25.00 -31.34
C GLU A 118 -1.26 -24.60 -32.80
N GLU A 119 -1.05 -25.54 -33.72
CA GLU A 119 -0.88 -25.25 -35.13
C GLU A 119 -2.25 -25.02 -35.81
N LYS A 120 -3.23 -25.85 -35.51
CA LYS A 120 -4.57 -25.77 -36.11
C LYS A 120 -5.49 -24.75 -35.44
N GLN A 121 -5.22 -24.35 -34.22
CA GLN A 121 -6.00 -23.37 -33.43
C GLN A 121 -7.52 -23.56 -33.58
N PRO A 122 -8.07 -24.75 -33.24
CA PRO A 122 -9.46 -25.05 -33.49
C PRO A 122 -10.40 -24.09 -32.73
N LYS A 123 -11.54 -23.76 -33.39
CA LYS A 123 -12.58 -22.90 -32.79
C LYS A 123 -13.88 -23.71 -32.69
N ILE A 124 -14.54 -23.69 -31.53
CA ILE A 124 -15.78 -24.45 -31.29
C ILE A 124 -16.89 -24.08 -32.27
N ALA A 125 -17.07 -22.81 -32.54
CA ALA A 125 -18.15 -22.30 -33.37
C ALA A 125 -17.88 -22.37 -34.92
N TRP A 126 -16.68 -22.81 -35.30
CA TRP A 126 -16.24 -22.75 -36.68
C TRP A 126 -15.59 -24.05 -37.07
N GLU A 127 -16.15 -24.69 -38.12
CA GLU A 127 -15.62 -25.88 -38.75
C GLU A 127 -14.93 -25.49 -40.04
N VAL A 128 -13.73 -26.00 -40.27
CA VAL A 128 -13.02 -25.82 -41.54
C VAL A 128 -13.39 -26.94 -42.46
N ALA A 129 -14.11 -26.62 -43.53
CA ALA A 129 -14.49 -27.58 -44.56
C ALA A 129 -13.25 -28.04 -45.37
N PRO A 130 -13.32 -29.18 -46.09
CA PRO A 130 -12.23 -29.67 -46.93
C PRO A 130 -11.75 -28.69 -48.01
N ASP A 131 -12.61 -27.77 -48.43
CA ASP A 131 -12.30 -26.70 -49.39
C ASP A 131 -11.58 -25.49 -48.74
N GLY A 132 -11.25 -25.56 -47.45
CA GLY A 132 -10.58 -24.50 -46.68
C GLY A 132 -11.50 -23.37 -46.21
N LYS A 133 -12.79 -23.43 -46.52
CA LYS A 133 -13.75 -22.44 -46.02
C LYS A 133 -14.17 -22.73 -44.59
N SER A 134 -14.37 -21.68 -43.81
CA SER A 134 -14.86 -21.79 -42.43
C SER A 134 -16.38 -21.69 -42.42
N ASN A 135 -17.03 -22.74 -41.96
CA ASN A 135 -18.48 -22.79 -41.80
C ASN A 135 -18.86 -22.51 -40.33
N PHE A 136 -19.88 -21.66 -40.14
CA PHE A 136 -20.38 -21.38 -38.76
C PHE A 136 -21.33 -22.52 -38.35
N LEU A 137 -20.94 -23.20 -37.26
CA LEU A 137 -21.65 -24.41 -36.80
C LEU A 137 -23.09 -24.16 -36.37
N PHE A 138 -23.35 -23.01 -35.76
CA PHE A 138 -24.64 -22.65 -35.15
C PHE A 138 -25.50 -21.78 -36.07
N HIS A 139 -25.48 -22.08 -37.37
CA HIS A 139 -26.24 -21.30 -38.37
C HIS A 139 -27.75 -21.33 -38.14
N GLN A 140 -28.30 -22.46 -37.64
CA GLN A 140 -29.72 -22.57 -37.33
C GLN A 140 -30.14 -21.58 -36.24
N SER A 141 -29.42 -21.54 -35.13
CA SER A 141 -29.67 -20.60 -34.03
C SER A 141 -29.43 -19.15 -34.45
N PHE A 142 -28.49 -18.91 -35.37
CA PHE A 142 -28.32 -17.59 -35.97
C PHE A 142 -29.56 -17.16 -36.78
N LEU A 143 -30.13 -18.06 -37.60
CA LEU A 143 -31.35 -17.76 -38.35
C LEU A 143 -32.56 -17.50 -37.44
N GLU A 144 -32.69 -18.25 -36.34
CA GLU A 144 -33.70 -17.98 -35.32
C GLU A 144 -33.56 -16.57 -34.72
N MET A 145 -32.32 -16.18 -34.39
CA MET A 145 -32.01 -14.83 -33.89
C MET A 145 -32.32 -13.77 -34.96
N VAL A 146 -31.95 -13.97 -36.21
CA VAL A 146 -32.22 -13.04 -37.31
C VAL A 146 -33.73 -12.79 -37.48
N LYS A 147 -34.56 -13.82 -37.33
CA LYS A 147 -36.03 -13.65 -37.36
C LYS A 147 -36.52 -12.67 -36.26
N LEU A 148 -35.94 -12.77 -35.03
CA LEU A 148 -36.30 -11.84 -33.94
C LEU A 148 -35.85 -10.41 -34.26
N PHE A 149 -34.65 -10.21 -34.78
CA PHE A 149 -34.19 -8.91 -35.25
C PHE A 149 -35.04 -8.36 -36.41
N GLY A 150 -35.47 -9.20 -37.34
CA GLY A 150 -36.36 -8.80 -38.43
C GLY A 150 -37.69 -8.20 -37.93
N VAL A 151 -38.23 -8.68 -36.82
CA VAL A 151 -39.44 -8.14 -36.19
C VAL A 151 -39.14 -6.82 -35.44
N HIS A 152 -38.06 -6.76 -34.71
CA HIS A 152 -37.73 -5.61 -33.83
C HIS A 152 -36.95 -4.49 -34.51
N GLN A 153 -36.15 -4.82 -35.54
CA GLN A 153 -35.23 -3.91 -36.24
C GLN A 153 -35.21 -4.21 -37.76
N PRO A 154 -36.32 -4.01 -38.49
CA PRO A 154 -36.47 -4.41 -39.88
C PRO A 154 -35.49 -3.69 -40.84
N GLN A 155 -34.94 -2.54 -40.43
CA GLN A 155 -33.98 -1.76 -41.22
C GLN A 155 -32.52 -2.21 -41.03
N LEU A 156 -32.23 -3.17 -40.15
CA LEU A 156 -30.88 -3.64 -39.92
C LEU A 156 -30.43 -4.58 -41.06
N GLN A 157 -29.54 -4.07 -41.92
CA GLN A 157 -29.08 -4.81 -43.11
C GLN A 157 -28.10 -5.94 -42.80
N ARG A 158 -27.35 -5.88 -41.71
CA ARG A 158 -26.31 -6.84 -41.35
C ARG A 158 -26.29 -7.13 -39.87
N ILE A 159 -26.47 -8.40 -39.52
CA ILE A 159 -26.41 -8.89 -38.13
C ILE A 159 -25.11 -9.70 -37.96
N PRO A 160 -24.25 -9.37 -37.00
CA PRO A 160 -23.02 -10.10 -36.72
C PRO A 160 -23.29 -11.52 -36.18
N LEU A 161 -22.55 -12.52 -36.64
CA LEU A 161 -22.66 -13.91 -36.21
C LEU A 161 -22.32 -14.11 -34.73
N ASP A 162 -21.44 -13.27 -34.17
CA ASP A 162 -21.06 -13.36 -32.77
C ASP A 162 -22.19 -12.95 -31.79
N TRP A 163 -23.25 -12.29 -32.27
CA TRP A 163 -24.43 -11.98 -31.44
C TRP A 163 -25.27 -13.22 -31.13
N THR A 164 -25.11 -14.29 -31.93
CA THR A 164 -25.76 -15.60 -31.69
C THR A 164 -25.43 -16.14 -30.31
N LEU A 165 -24.25 -15.82 -29.76
CA LEU A 165 -23.88 -16.21 -28.41
C LEU A 165 -24.76 -15.60 -27.34
N TYR A 166 -25.16 -14.34 -27.49
CA TYR A 166 -26.06 -13.68 -26.52
C TYR A 166 -27.50 -14.20 -26.69
N TYR A 167 -27.90 -14.50 -27.89
CA TYR A 167 -29.18 -15.15 -28.14
C TYR A 167 -29.21 -16.54 -27.49
N LEU A 168 -28.19 -17.34 -27.64
CA LEU A 168 -28.09 -18.66 -27.01
C LEU A 168 -28.09 -18.59 -25.48
N ARG A 169 -27.42 -17.61 -24.91
CA ARG A 169 -27.44 -17.37 -23.45
C ARG A 169 -28.83 -17.00 -22.96
N HIS A 170 -29.58 -16.22 -23.72
CA HIS A 170 -31.01 -15.94 -23.48
C HIS A 170 -31.87 -17.19 -23.60
N LYS A 171 -31.75 -17.94 -24.71
CA LYS A 171 -32.52 -19.17 -25.00
C LYS A 171 -32.27 -20.23 -23.92
N ALA A 172 -31.01 -20.41 -23.51
CA ALA A 172 -30.58 -21.43 -22.53
C ALA A 172 -31.19 -21.27 -21.13
N LEU A 173 -31.73 -20.13 -20.77
CA LEU A 173 -32.40 -19.90 -19.50
C LEU A 173 -33.79 -20.55 -19.40
N THR A 174 -34.42 -20.83 -20.54
CA THR A 174 -35.81 -21.32 -20.59
C THR A 174 -36.03 -22.53 -21.49
N GLN A 175 -35.20 -22.69 -22.51
CA GLN A 175 -35.36 -23.70 -23.59
C GLN A 175 -34.13 -24.59 -23.70
N PRO A 176 -34.26 -25.82 -24.22
CA PRO A 176 -33.14 -26.69 -24.53
C PRO A 176 -32.25 -26.08 -25.62
N ILE A 177 -30.95 -26.24 -25.46
CA ILE A 177 -29.95 -25.96 -26.49
C ILE A 177 -29.13 -27.22 -26.74
N SER A 178 -28.43 -27.30 -27.87
CA SER A 178 -27.61 -28.46 -28.19
C SER A 178 -26.37 -28.52 -27.28
N LYS A 179 -25.80 -29.71 -27.12
CA LYS A 179 -24.54 -29.92 -26.36
C LYS A 179 -23.39 -29.04 -26.88
N ALA A 180 -23.29 -28.90 -28.19
CA ALA A 180 -22.29 -28.06 -28.85
C ALA A 180 -22.48 -26.58 -28.58
N GLU A 181 -23.73 -26.09 -28.56
CA GLU A 181 -24.04 -24.69 -28.17
C GLU A 181 -23.74 -24.44 -26.72
N LEU A 182 -24.06 -25.37 -25.82
CA LEU A 182 -23.71 -25.26 -24.40
C LEU A 182 -22.19 -25.21 -24.21
N ALA A 183 -21.43 -26.06 -24.94
CA ALA A 183 -19.97 -26.01 -24.91
C ALA A 183 -19.44 -24.65 -25.38
N TRP A 184 -20.02 -24.04 -26.40
CA TRP A 184 -19.62 -22.69 -26.84
C TRP A 184 -19.93 -21.61 -25.82
N ILE A 185 -21.08 -21.64 -25.15
CA ILE A 185 -21.43 -20.76 -24.02
C ILE A 185 -20.40 -20.90 -22.90
N LEU A 186 -20.05 -22.12 -22.47
CA LEU A 186 -19.08 -22.38 -21.41
C LEU A 186 -17.69 -21.85 -21.75
N HIS A 187 -17.25 -22.01 -23.01
CA HIS A 187 -16.01 -21.41 -23.49
C HIS A 187 -16.05 -19.87 -23.47
N SER A 188 -17.17 -19.28 -23.81
CA SER A 188 -17.38 -17.84 -23.73
C SER A 188 -17.24 -17.33 -22.30
N PHE A 189 -17.83 -18.01 -21.33
CA PHE A 189 -17.65 -17.68 -19.90
C PHE A 189 -16.20 -17.84 -19.44
N ASN A 190 -15.46 -18.83 -19.96
CA ASN A 190 -14.03 -18.94 -19.64
C ASN A 190 -13.21 -17.76 -20.17
N GLN A 191 -13.62 -17.12 -21.27
CA GLN A 191 -12.99 -15.93 -21.83
C GLN A 191 -13.41 -14.64 -21.10
N LYS A 192 -14.72 -14.47 -20.88
CA LYS A 192 -15.34 -13.26 -20.31
C LYS A 192 -16.06 -13.61 -19.01
N ARG A 193 -15.34 -13.53 -17.90
CA ARG A 193 -15.80 -13.95 -16.58
C ARG A 193 -16.27 -12.79 -15.68
N GLY A 194 -16.35 -11.58 -16.23
CA GLY A 194 -16.59 -10.40 -15.43
C GLY A 194 -15.36 -9.94 -14.59
N TYR A 195 -15.50 -8.79 -14.01
CA TYR A 195 -14.47 -8.17 -13.16
C TYR A 195 -14.53 -8.75 -11.74
N ASN A 196 -13.40 -9.20 -11.23
CA ASN A 196 -13.30 -9.69 -9.86
C ASN A 196 -12.85 -8.54 -8.96
N GLN A 197 -13.80 -7.80 -8.43
CA GLN A 197 -13.50 -6.72 -7.50
C GLN A 197 -12.97 -7.30 -6.19
N THR A 198 -11.75 -6.93 -5.83
CA THR A 198 -11.17 -7.27 -4.53
C THR A 198 -11.51 -6.19 -3.51
N ARG A 199 -11.52 -6.57 -2.23
CA ARG A 199 -11.74 -5.61 -1.15
C ARG A 199 -10.71 -4.48 -1.16
N ASP A 200 -9.48 -4.76 -1.58
CA ASP A 200 -8.39 -3.79 -1.67
C ASP A 200 -8.68 -2.68 -2.70
N GLU A 201 -9.56 -2.92 -3.67
CA GLU A 201 -9.99 -1.94 -4.68
C GLU A 201 -11.21 -1.11 -4.24
N LEU A 202 -11.86 -1.49 -3.14
CA LEU A 202 -12.94 -0.69 -2.53
C LEU A 202 -12.41 0.49 -1.70
N THR A 203 -11.10 0.67 -1.64
CA THR A 203 -10.41 1.54 -0.66
C THR A 203 -10.42 3.02 -0.94
N GLU A 204 -10.89 3.48 -2.09
CA GLU A 204 -10.86 4.91 -2.42
C GLU A 204 -12.18 5.65 -2.15
N VAL A 205 -13.07 5.08 -1.37
CA VAL A 205 -14.21 5.86 -0.88
C VAL A 205 -13.69 6.76 0.24
N ASN A 206 -13.49 8.04 -0.08
CA ASN A 206 -13.20 9.06 0.92
C ASN A 206 -14.36 9.08 1.93
N GLU A 207 -14.14 8.58 3.14
CA GLU A 207 -15.20 8.46 4.15
C GLU A 207 -15.80 9.83 4.57
N LYS A 208 -15.11 10.90 4.24
CA LYS A 208 -15.54 12.29 4.47
C LYS A 208 -16.38 12.85 3.32
N GLU A 209 -16.59 12.07 2.27
CA GLU A 209 -17.36 12.47 1.10
C GLU A 209 -18.28 11.35 0.67
N LYS A 210 -19.54 11.69 0.41
CA LYS A 210 -20.53 10.81 -0.20
C LYS A 210 -20.69 11.20 -1.66
N LEU A 211 -20.39 10.27 -2.56
CA LEU A 211 -20.58 10.44 -4.00
C LEU A 211 -21.96 9.88 -4.39
N GLU A 212 -22.77 10.70 -4.99
CA GLU A 212 -24.08 10.33 -5.53
C GLU A 212 -24.12 10.66 -7.02
N TYR A 213 -24.47 9.67 -7.83
CA TYR A 213 -24.68 9.86 -9.26
C TYR A 213 -26.16 10.08 -9.51
N THR A 214 -26.52 11.26 -10.01
CA THR A 214 -27.89 11.58 -10.38
C THR A 214 -28.01 11.66 -11.90
N ASN A 215 -29.05 11.06 -12.47
CA ASN A 215 -29.34 11.15 -13.89
C ASN A 215 -30.61 12.01 -14.04
N SER A 216 -30.50 13.17 -14.65
CA SER A 216 -31.62 14.11 -14.80
C SER A 216 -31.56 14.81 -16.15
N LYS A 217 -32.69 15.35 -16.59
CA LYS A 217 -32.80 16.10 -17.84
C LYS A 217 -32.21 17.49 -17.68
N VAL A 218 -31.42 17.92 -18.67
CA VAL A 218 -30.89 19.28 -18.72
C VAL A 218 -32.00 20.24 -19.15
N VAL A 219 -32.27 21.22 -18.33
CA VAL A 219 -33.34 22.23 -18.55
C VAL A 219 -32.79 23.46 -19.27
N SER A 220 -31.68 23.99 -18.80
CA SER A 220 -31.03 25.16 -19.40
C SER A 220 -29.54 25.06 -19.41
N VAL A 221 -28.88 25.74 -20.36
CA VAL A 221 -27.44 25.93 -20.44
C VAL A 221 -27.21 27.41 -20.71
N GLU A 222 -26.57 28.08 -19.77
CA GLU A 222 -26.28 29.52 -19.83
C GLU A 222 -24.78 29.75 -19.90
N LEU A 223 -24.35 30.71 -20.72
CA LEU A 223 -22.95 31.09 -20.82
C LEU A 223 -22.60 32.08 -19.70
N ILE A 224 -21.64 31.75 -18.84
CA ILE A 224 -21.23 32.60 -17.71
C ILE A 224 -20.03 33.49 -18.08
N ASP A 225 -18.99 32.95 -18.74
CA ASP A 225 -17.75 33.63 -19.02
C ASP A 225 -17.09 33.12 -20.32
N CYS A 226 -16.36 34.00 -21.02
CA CYS A 226 -15.68 33.70 -22.30
C CYS A 226 -14.19 34.07 -22.33
N LYS A 227 -13.53 34.37 -21.20
CA LYS A 227 -12.19 35.01 -21.21
C LYS A 227 -11.06 34.13 -21.76
N LYS A 228 -11.08 32.82 -21.53
CA LYS A 228 -10.07 31.85 -22.04
C LYS A 228 -10.68 30.66 -22.73
N SER A 229 -11.80 30.15 -22.21
CA SER A 229 -12.63 29.09 -22.75
C SER A 229 -14.06 29.39 -22.34
N PRO A 230 -15.08 29.01 -23.16
CA PRO A 230 -16.47 29.25 -22.76
C PRO A 230 -16.77 28.44 -21.49
N LEU A 231 -17.34 29.10 -20.49
CA LEU A 231 -17.82 28.49 -19.25
C LEU A 231 -19.35 28.56 -19.23
N TYR A 232 -19.98 27.40 -19.16
CA TYR A 232 -21.44 27.25 -19.17
C TYR A 232 -21.95 26.79 -17.81
N LEU A 233 -23.09 27.34 -17.38
CA LEU A 233 -23.89 26.80 -16.28
C LEU A 233 -24.95 25.88 -16.85
N VAL A 234 -24.89 24.62 -16.50
CA VAL A 234 -25.87 23.60 -16.89
C VAL A 234 -26.80 23.36 -15.70
N THR A 235 -28.11 23.62 -15.91
CA THR A 235 -29.14 23.41 -14.89
C THR A 235 -29.97 22.17 -15.24
N PHE A 236 -30.13 21.29 -14.24
CA PHE A 236 -30.91 20.05 -14.34
C PHE A 236 -32.33 20.22 -13.78
N GLU A 237 -33.23 19.37 -14.24
CA GLU A 237 -34.66 19.36 -13.81
C GLU A 237 -34.81 19.13 -12.28
N ASN A 238 -33.90 18.45 -11.65
CA ASN A 238 -33.85 18.23 -10.21
C ASN A 238 -33.30 19.44 -9.43
N GLY A 239 -33.09 20.58 -10.06
CA GLY A 239 -32.56 21.80 -9.44
C GLY A 239 -31.07 21.86 -9.23
N VAL A 240 -30.34 20.81 -9.62
CA VAL A 240 -28.88 20.78 -9.54
C VAL A 240 -28.28 21.60 -10.68
N ALA A 241 -27.28 22.43 -10.38
CA ALA A 241 -26.57 23.23 -11.38
C ALA A 241 -25.07 22.91 -11.32
N VAL A 242 -24.40 22.91 -12.49
CA VAL A 242 -22.98 22.60 -12.60
C VAL A 242 -22.31 23.45 -13.67
N GLU A 243 -21.13 23.95 -13.36
CA GLU A 243 -20.29 24.69 -14.31
C GLU A 243 -19.46 23.72 -15.17
N THR A 244 -19.39 23.99 -16.48
CA THR A 244 -18.59 23.19 -17.42
C THR A 244 -17.97 24.05 -18.51
N SER A 245 -16.76 23.67 -18.91
CA SER A 245 -16.07 24.26 -20.07
C SER A 245 -16.22 23.43 -21.35
N LYS A 246 -17.10 22.39 -21.34
CA LYS A 246 -17.32 21.55 -22.53
C LYS A 246 -18.05 22.35 -23.62
N VAL A 247 -17.43 22.44 -24.78
CA VAL A 247 -17.90 23.25 -25.93
C VAL A 247 -19.25 22.77 -26.47
N ASP A 248 -19.57 21.49 -26.32
CA ASP A 248 -20.83 20.86 -26.72
C ASP A 248 -21.99 21.03 -25.71
N ALA A 249 -21.74 21.68 -24.58
CA ALA A 249 -22.75 21.88 -23.53
C ALA A 249 -24.07 22.51 -24.01
N PRO A 250 -24.11 23.51 -24.91
CA PRO A 250 -25.36 24.08 -25.41
C PRO A 250 -26.29 23.07 -26.10
N GLN A 251 -25.75 21.99 -26.65
CA GLN A 251 -26.51 20.91 -27.31
C GLN A 251 -27.17 19.95 -26.32
N TRP A 252 -26.93 20.09 -25.02
CA TRP A 252 -27.41 19.15 -24.00
C TRP A 252 -28.81 19.45 -23.51
N VAL A 253 -29.35 20.59 -23.84
CA VAL A 253 -30.76 20.97 -23.46
C VAL A 253 -31.74 19.90 -23.92
N GLY A 254 -32.53 19.41 -23.00
CA GLY A 254 -33.50 18.32 -23.25
C GLY A 254 -32.95 16.90 -23.15
N GLN A 255 -31.61 16.72 -23.04
CA GLN A 255 -30.97 15.41 -22.90
C GLN A 255 -30.88 14.97 -21.44
N MET A 256 -30.95 13.65 -21.22
CA MET A 256 -30.66 13.05 -19.92
C MET A 256 -29.11 12.97 -19.74
N ARG A 257 -28.61 13.57 -18.67
CA ARG A 257 -27.19 13.60 -18.35
C ARG A 257 -26.95 13.25 -16.87
N TYR A 258 -25.78 12.68 -16.62
CA TYR A 258 -25.34 12.38 -15.25
C TYR A 258 -24.59 13.56 -14.64
N ALA A 259 -24.90 13.84 -13.37
CA ALA A 259 -24.10 14.71 -12.52
C ALA A 259 -23.62 13.92 -11.28
N ILE A 260 -22.44 14.27 -10.77
CA ILE A 260 -21.87 13.70 -9.54
C ILE A 260 -22.07 14.74 -8.44
N ILE A 261 -22.81 14.40 -7.41
CA ILE A 261 -22.98 15.20 -6.20
C ILE A 261 -22.04 14.65 -5.15
N THR A 262 -21.06 15.42 -4.76
CA THR A 262 -20.13 15.09 -3.68
C THR A 262 -20.56 15.85 -2.42
N THR A 263 -21.13 15.14 -1.46
CA THR A 263 -21.56 15.70 -0.17
C THR A 263 -20.44 15.47 0.86
N LYS A 264 -19.97 16.54 1.50
CA LYS A 264 -18.99 16.40 2.60
C LYS A 264 -19.70 15.89 3.86
N LEU A 265 -19.04 14.96 4.55
CA LEU A 265 -19.55 14.32 5.74
C LEU A 265 -18.69 14.67 6.95
N ASN A 266 -19.32 14.79 8.12
CA ASN A 266 -18.61 14.83 9.40
C ASN A 266 -18.13 13.43 9.81
N ASP A 267 -17.39 13.35 10.92
CA ASP A 267 -16.87 12.07 11.41
C ASP A 267 -17.96 11.06 11.82
N LEU A 268 -19.20 11.52 11.97
CA LEU A 268 -20.40 10.69 12.24
C LEU A 268 -21.09 10.21 10.95
N GLY A 269 -20.59 10.60 9.78
CA GLY A 269 -21.20 10.27 8.47
C GLY A 269 -22.45 11.10 8.13
N GLN A 270 -22.69 12.22 8.84
CA GLN A 270 -23.77 13.14 8.53
C GLN A 270 -23.29 14.26 7.62
N PRO A 271 -24.13 14.82 6.74
CA PRO A 271 -23.77 15.93 5.88
C PRO A 271 -23.25 17.13 6.69
N LEU A 272 -22.15 17.72 6.24
CA LEU A 272 -21.68 19.00 6.75
C LEU A 272 -22.52 20.14 6.18
N HIS A 273 -22.78 21.14 7.01
CA HIS A 273 -23.49 22.36 6.59
C HIS A 273 -22.52 23.52 6.46
N LYS A 274 -22.72 24.36 5.47
CA LYS A 274 -22.00 25.63 5.29
C LYS A 274 -22.50 26.65 6.33
N LYS A 275 -21.86 27.80 6.39
CA LYS A 275 -22.22 28.89 7.30
C LYS A 275 -23.64 29.44 7.06
N ASP A 276 -24.17 29.27 5.86
CA ASP A 276 -25.54 29.68 5.45
C ASP A 276 -26.61 28.61 5.76
N GLY A 277 -26.22 27.50 6.42
CA GLY A 277 -27.12 26.39 6.75
C GLY A 277 -27.35 25.39 5.63
N SER A 278 -26.88 25.65 4.41
CA SER A 278 -26.95 24.69 3.29
C SER A 278 -25.99 23.52 3.48
N ILE A 279 -26.31 22.36 2.88
CA ILE A 279 -25.42 21.19 2.90
C ILE A 279 -24.17 21.51 2.06
N ASP A 280 -22.98 21.20 2.58
CA ASP A 280 -21.72 21.39 1.84
C ASP A 280 -21.60 20.31 0.75
N GLN A 281 -22.11 20.66 -0.44
CA GLN A 281 -22.09 19.82 -1.63
C GLN A 281 -21.31 20.50 -2.75
N LYS A 282 -20.60 19.67 -3.50
CA LYS A 282 -19.97 20.05 -4.76
C LYS A 282 -20.59 19.22 -5.87
N VAL A 283 -21.02 19.89 -6.93
CA VAL A 283 -21.51 19.22 -8.13
C VAL A 283 -20.46 19.25 -9.22
N SER A 284 -20.28 18.13 -9.91
CA SER A 284 -19.38 18.01 -11.06
C SER A 284 -20.01 17.10 -12.12
N LEU A 285 -19.52 17.24 -13.36
CA LEU A 285 -19.88 16.32 -14.43
C LEU A 285 -18.89 15.15 -14.45
N PRO A 286 -19.40 13.92 -14.67
CA PRO A 286 -18.52 12.78 -14.88
C PRO A 286 -17.70 12.96 -16.17
N ASN A 287 -16.48 12.42 -16.17
CA ASN A 287 -15.74 12.25 -17.41
C ASN A 287 -16.39 11.15 -18.25
N ASP A 288 -16.27 11.24 -19.58
CA ASP A 288 -16.87 10.25 -20.49
C ASP A 288 -16.32 8.83 -20.25
N ASP A 289 -15.09 8.74 -19.75
CA ASP A 289 -14.39 7.50 -19.38
C ASP A 289 -14.50 7.15 -17.87
N ASP A 290 -15.45 7.72 -17.14
CA ASP A 290 -15.64 7.41 -15.71
C ASP A 290 -16.05 5.94 -15.55
N TRP A 291 -15.04 5.12 -15.20
CA TRP A 291 -15.22 3.68 -15.02
C TRP A 291 -16.20 3.34 -13.90
N ALA A 292 -16.14 4.06 -12.78
CA ALA A 292 -16.99 3.79 -11.62
C ALA A 292 -18.46 4.09 -11.94
N LEU A 293 -18.75 5.21 -12.60
CA LEU A 293 -20.09 5.56 -13.06
C LEU A 293 -20.61 4.54 -14.08
N ASN A 294 -19.82 4.20 -15.09
CA ASN A 294 -20.22 3.27 -16.12
C ASN A 294 -20.51 1.88 -15.55
N LYS A 295 -19.69 1.42 -14.59
CA LYS A 295 -19.93 0.18 -13.86
C LYS A 295 -21.23 0.25 -13.06
N LEU A 296 -21.41 1.27 -12.23
CA LEU A 296 -22.60 1.45 -11.41
C LEU A 296 -23.88 1.48 -12.26
N ARG A 297 -23.86 2.26 -13.34
CA ARG A 297 -25.01 2.35 -14.28
C ARG A 297 -25.39 0.99 -14.85
N THR A 298 -24.39 0.25 -15.35
CA THR A 298 -24.65 -1.05 -15.98
C THR A 298 -25.14 -2.08 -14.98
N GLU A 299 -24.54 -2.15 -13.79
CA GLU A 299 -24.95 -3.06 -12.72
C GLU A 299 -26.37 -2.74 -12.21
N THR A 300 -26.69 -1.45 -12.01
CA THR A 300 -28.05 -1.01 -11.65
C THR A 300 -29.08 -1.38 -12.72
N GLN A 301 -28.76 -1.23 -14.01
CA GLN A 301 -29.65 -1.59 -15.10
C GLN A 301 -29.87 -3.12 -15.18
N ILE A 302 -28.85 -3.93 -14.91
CA ILE A 302 -28.99 -5.39 -14.85
C ILE A 302 -29.88 -5.79 -13.68
N ASP A 303 -29.62 -5.23 -12.47
CA ASP A 303 -30.42 -5.52 -11.28
C ASP A 303 -31.89 -5.10 -11.47
N GLN A 304 -32.15 -3.92 -12.05
CA GLN A 304 -33.52 -3.44 -12.34
C GLN A 304 -34.22 -4.26 -13.42
N SER A 305 -33.49 -4.83 -14.36
CA SER A 305 -34.08 -5.68 -15.40
C SER A 305 -34.49 -7.05 -14.86
N HIS A 306 -34.08 -7.43 -13.65
CA HIS A 306 -34.29 -8.75 -13.02
C HIS A 306 -33.88 -9.92 -13.94
N THR A 307 -32.88 -9.70 -14.81
CA THR A 307 -32.41 -10.68 -15.78
C THR A 307 -30.91 -10.92 -15.64
N THR A 308 -30.41 -11.88 -16.41
CA THR A 308 -28.99 -12.18 -16.45
C THR A 308 -28.24 -11.24 -17.40
N VAL A 309 -26.90 -11.20 -17.26
CA VAL A 309 -26.03 -10.34 -18.11
C VAL A 309 -26.23 -10.62 -19.60
N GLY A 310 -26.26 -11.90 -20.00
CA GLY A 310 -26.41 -12.27 -21.41
C GLY A 310 -27.77 -11.87 -21.96
N ASN A 311 -28.84 -12.08 -21.17
CA ASN A 311 -30.19 -11.66 -21.53
C ASN A 311 -30.28 -10.13 -21.61
N TYR A 312 -29.76 -9.41 -20.63
CA TYR A 312 -29.70 -7.94 -20.62
C TYR A 312 -29.01 -7.41 -21.89
N ILE A 313 -27.84 -7.97 -22.25
CA ILE A 313 -27.13 -7.57 -23.47
C ILE A 313 -27.96 -7.88 -24.71
N PHE A 314 -28.56 -9.07 -24.80
CA PHE A 314 -29.41 -9.46 -25.93
C PHE A 314 -30.61 -8.54 -26.11
N GLN A 315 -31.35 -8.26 -25.04
CA GLN A 315 -32.50 -7.34 -25.04
C GLN A 315 -32.09 -5.91 -25.42
N THR A 316 -30.92 -5.46 -24.94
CA THR A 316 -30.39 -4.13 -25.30
C THR A 316 -30.04 -4.06 -26.79
N LEU A 317 -29.47 -5.13 -27.36
CA LEU A 317 -29.16 -5.21 -28.79
C LEU A 317 -30.42 -5.26 -29.65
N LEU A 318 -31.47 -5.94 -29.19
CA LEU A 318 -32.76 -5.93 -29.89
C LEU A 318 -33.39 -4.54 -29.95
N LYS A 319 -33.23 -3.74 -28.88
CA LYS A 319 -33.78 -2.35 -28.81
C LYS A 319 -32.89 -1.38 -29.58
N ASN A 320 -31.56 -1.49 -29.43
CA ASN A 320 -30.59 -0.57 -30.04
C ASN A 320 -29.32 -1.33 -30.47
N PRO A 321 -29.28 -1.82 -31.71
CA PRO A 321 -28.12 -2.54 -32.25
C PRO A 321 -26.82 -1.75 -32.24
N GLU A 322 -26.88 -0.42 -32.36
CA GLU A 322 -25.68 0.46 -32.36
C GLU A 322 -24.92 0.49 -31.03
N THR A 323 -25.56 0.10 -29.95
CA THR A 323 -24.93 0.10 -28.60
C THR A 323 -23.63 -0.70 -28.58
N LYS A 324 -23.60 -1.85 -29.23
CA LYS A 324 -22.37 -2.66 -29.31
C LYS A 324 -21.42 -2.14 -30.39
N ILE A 325 -21.95 -1.71 -31.52
CA ILE A 325 -21.18 -1.21 -32.67
C ILE A 325 -20.38 0.04 -32.26
N LYS A 326 -21.00 0.95 -31.47
CA LYS A 326 -20.39 2.18 -30.97
C LYS A 326 -19.55 1.96 -29.70
N GLY A 327 -19.35 0.71 -29.22
CA GLY A 327 -18.58 0.42 -28.02
C GLY A 327 -19.25 0.87 -26.70
N ALA A 328 -20.52 1.21 -26.72
CA ALA A 328 -21.24 1.71 -25.57
C ALA A 328 -21.58 0.64 -24.52
N HIS A 329 -21.36 -0.64 -24.81
CA HIS A 329 -21.48 -1.70 -23.83
C HIS A 329 -20.31 -1.69 -22.87
N VAL A 330 -20.59 -1.62 -21.60
CA VAL A 330 -19.58 -1.72 -20.53
C VAL A 330 -19.14 -3.19 -20.37
N CYS A 331 -17.87 -3.44 -20.60
CA CYS A 331 -17.28 -4.78 -20.48
C CYS A 331 -16.86 -5.15 -19.04
N THR A 332 -16.94 -4.23 -18.10
CA THR A 332 -16.46 -4.33 -16.72
C THR A 332 -17.56 -4.56 -15.71
N ILE A 333 -18.41 -5.56 -15.98
CA ILE A 333 -19.47 -5.98 -15.07
C ILE A 333 -18.90 -6.89 -13.99
N ASP A 334 -19.41 -6.81 -12.76
CA ASP A 334 -18.94 -7.64 -11.64
C ASP A 334 -19.12 -9.12 -11.94
N ARG A 335 -18.19 -9.94 -11.47
CA ARG A 335 -18.13 -11.37 -11.71
C ARG A 335 -19.36 -12.10 -11.18
N ARG A 336 -19.97 -11.65 -10.08
CA ARG A 336 -21.15 -12.26 -9.48
C ARG A 336 -22.30 -12.43 -10.51
N PHE A 337 -22.53 -11.41 -11.33
CA PHE A 337 -23.58 -11.47 -12.34
C PHE A 337 -23.33 -12.54 -13.41
N TYR A 338 -22.07 -12.77 -13.77
CA TYR A 338 -21.70 -13.85 -14.69
C TYR A 338 -21.77 -15.22 -14.02
N GLU A 339 -21.45 -15.33 -12.74
CA GLU A 339 -21.55 -16.56 -11.96
C GLU A 339 -23.02 -16.96 -11.76
N ASP A 340 -23.87 -16.00 -11.40
CA ASP A 340 -25.31 -16.20 -11.23
C ASP A 340 -25.97 -16.65 -12.55
N GLU A 341 -25.61 -16.01 -13.68
CA GLU A 341 -26.09 -16.42 -14.99
C GLU A 341 -25.65 -17.83 -15.37
N LEU A 342 -24.36 -18.15 -15.18
CA LEU A 342 -23.87 -19.48 -15.50
C LEU A 342 -24.55 -20.55 -14.67
N ASN A 343 -24.77 -20.30 -13.38
CA ASN A 343 -25.49 -21.21 -12.50
C ASN A 343 -26.96 -21.41 -12.97
N ALA A 344 -27.65 -20.32 -13.36
CA ALA A 344 -28.99 -20.39 -13.88
C ALA A 344 -29.08 -21.19 -15.19
N ILE A 345 -28.15 -20.96 -16.13
CA ILE A 345 -28.06 -21.72 -17.38
C ILE A 345 -27.81 -23.21 -17.11
N LEU A 346 -26.80 -23.53 -16.30
CA LEU A 346 -26.45 -24.94 -16.02
C LEU A 346 -27.57 -25.67 -15.27
N LEU A 347 -28.23 -25.01 -14.32
CA LEU A 347 -29.36 -25.58 -13.61
C LEU A 347 -30.50 -25.92 -14.60
N LYS A 348 -30.84 -25.00 -15.49
CA LYS A 348 -31.89 -25.22 -16.49
C LYS A 348 -31.50 -26.28 -17.50
N GLN A 349 -30.29 -26.22 -18.02
CA GLN A 349 -29.81 -27.18 -19.02
C GLN A 349 -29.60 -28.60 -18.47
N ALA A 350 -29.40 -28.74 -17.16
CA ALA A 350 -29.36 -30.02 -16.48
C ALA A 350 -30.69 -30.80 -16.55
N GLU A 351 -31.83 -30.13 -16.72
CA GLU A 351 -33.13 -30.78 -16.97
C GLU A 351 -33.17 -31.47 -18.36
N PHE A 352 -32.41 -30.97 -19.32
CA PHE A 352 -32.43 -31.49 -20.73
C PHE A 352 -31.21 -32.35 -21.06
N HIS A 353 -30.14 -32.25 -20.26
CA HIS A 353 -28.88 -32.99 -20.49
C HIS A 353 -28.53 -33.85 -19.26
N PRO A 354 -28.96 -35.14 -19.28
CA PRO A 354 -28.74 -36.04 -18.13
C PRO A 354 -27.26 -36.28 -17.81
N GLU A 355 -26.35 -36.01 -18.75
CA GLU A 355 -24.91 -36.09 -18.50
C GLU A 355 -24.44 -35.11 -17.41
N LEU A 356 -25.08 -33.96 -17.25
CA LEU A 356 -24.75 -32.99 -16.23
C LEU A 356 -25.13 -33.45 -14.80
N THR A 357 -26.06 -34.40 -14.69
CA THR A 357 -26.50 -34.95 -13.42
C THR A 357 -25.98 -36.35 -13.14
N ASN A 358 -25.33 -36.96 -14.11
CA ASN A 358 -24.83 -38.34 -14.01
C ASN A 358 -23.65 -38.44 -13.05
N ARG A 359 -23.81 -39.22 -12.01
CA ARG A 359 -22.83 -39.41 -10.93
C ARG A 359 -21.54 -40.09 -11.43
N ASN A 360 -21.65 -41.10 -12.27
CA ASN A 360 -20.49 -41.84 -12.79
C ASN A 360 -19.62 -40.93 -13.67
N LEU A 361 -20.26 -40.11 -14.53
CA LEU A 361 -19.55 -39.12 -15.33
C LEU A 361 -18.87 -38.03 -14.47
N TYR A 362 -19.55 -37.62 -13.39
CA TYR A 362 -18.95 -36.68 -12.43
C TYR A 362 -17.68 -37.24 -11.79
N GLU A 363 -17.72 -38.48 -11.32
CA GLU A 363 -16.55 -39.13 -10.75
C GLU A 363 -15.41 -39.32 -11.74
N ALA A 364 -15.74 -39.65 -13.00
CA ALA A 364 -14.76 -39.70 -14.10
C ALA A 364 -14.11 -38.33 -14.32
N CYS A 365 -14.88 -37.24 -14.26
CA CYS A 365 -14.35 -35.88 -14.34
C CYS A 365 -13.40 -35.54 -13.16
N LEU A 366 -13.75 -35.93 -11.93
CA LEU A 366 -12.88 -35.73 -10.77
C LEU A 366 -11.56 -36.51 -10.91
N MET A 367 -11.64 -37.76 -11.35
CA MET A 367 -10.44 -38.57 -11.59
C MET A 367 -9.56 -37.96 -12.69
N ALA A 368 -10.16 -37.51 -13.78
CA ALA A 368 -9.41 -36.89 -14.86
C ALA A 368 -8.72 -35.58 -14.47
N LEU A 369 -9.36 -34.76 -13.62
CA LEU A 369 -8.81 -33.45 -13.19
C LEU A 369 -7.83 -33.55 -12.03
N TYR A 370 -8.06 -34.47 -11.09
CA TYR A 370 -7.39 -34.47 -9.78
C TYR A 370 -6.86 -35.85 -9.38
N ALA A 371 -6.38 -36.65 -10.35
CA ALA A 371 -5.86 -38.02 -10.12
C ALA A 371 -4.87 -38.10 -8.94
N ASN A 372 -3.96 -37.11 -8.84
CA ASN A 372 -2.89 -37.07 -7.84
C ASN A 372 -3.23 -36.20 -6.62
N ASN A 373 -4.50 -35.83 -6.39
CA ASN A 373 -4.92 -34.97 -5.29
C ASN A 373 -6.18 -35.54 -4.60
N GLU A 374 -5.97 -36.56 -3.81
CA GLU A 374 -7.04 -37.29 -3.10
C GLU A 374 -7.81 -36.39 -2.13
N ALA A 375 -7.12 -35.58 -1.33
CA ALA A 375 -7.75 -34.64 -0.40
C ALA A 375 -8.72 -33.70 -1.11
N HIS A 376 -8.35 -33.20 -2.28
CA HIS A 376 -9.24 -32.32 -3.05
C HIS A 376 -10.43 -33.07 -3.66
N ARG A 377 -10.23 -34.30 -4.15
CA ARG A 377 -11.32 -35.16 -4.60
C ARG A 377 -12.33 -35.43 -3.50
N TYR A 378 -11.84 -35.73 -2.28
CA TYR A 378 -12.69 -35.92 -1.12
C TYR A 378 -13.55 -34.68 -0.82
N ASN A 379 -12.98 -33.50 -0.84
CA ASN A 379 -13.72 -32.25 -0.63
C ASN A 379 -14.79 -31.99 -1.71
N LEU A 380 -14.58 -32.46 -2.92
CA LEU A 380 -15.52 -32.33 -4.04
C LEU A 380 -16.50 -33.50 -4.14
N ALA A 381 -16.31 -34.55 -3.34
CA ALA A 381 -17.10 -35.80 -3.45
C ALA A 381 -18.61 -35.59 -3.29
N THR A 382 -19.07 -34.60 -2.57
CA THR A 382 -20.50 -34.30 -2.33
C THR A 382 -21.08 -33.31 -3.31
N GLN A 383 -20.29 -32.77 -4.25
CA GLN A 383 -20.74 -31.79 -5.24
C GLN A 383 -21.26 -32.44 -6.53
N ASN A 384 -21.58 -31.63 -7.51
CA ASN A 384 -22.09 -32.05 -8.81
C ASN A 384 -21.30 -31.40 -9.98
N THR A 385 -21.57 -31.83 -11.22
CA THR A 385 -20.89 -31.38 -12.42
C THR A 385 -21.07 -29.87 -12.65
N CYS A 386 -22.24 -29.32 -12.39
CA CYS A 386 -22.52 -27.88 -12.54
C CYS A 386 -21.64 -27.04 -11.63
N ASN A 387 -21.53 -27.44 -10.34
CA ASN A 387 -20.63 -26.77 -9.39
C ASN A 387 -19.16 -26.93 -9.75
N LEU A 388 -18.74 -28.09 -10.24
CA LEU A 388 -17.39 -28.32 -10.72
C LEU A 388 -17.04 -27.36 -11.89
N ILE A 389 -17.94 -27.26 -12.88
CA ILE A 389 -17.74 -26.35 -14.02
C ILE A 389 -17.69 -24.89 -13.56
N THR A 390 -18.62 -24.47 -12.71
CA THR A 390 -18.72 -23.08 -12.26
C THR A 390 -17.56 -22.71 -11.33
N LYS A 391 -17.43 -23.37 -10.19
CA LYS A 391 -16.53 -22.93 -9.09
C LYS A 391 -15.10 -23.40 -9.28
N ASP A 392 -14.89 -24.65 -9.71
CA ASP A 392 -13.56 -25.25 -9.76
C ASP A 392 -12.87 -25.09 -11.14
N ILE A 393 -13.63 -24.72 -12.19
CA ILE A 393 -13.07 -24.51 -13.54
C ILE A 393 -13.21 -23.05 -13.96
N ILE A 394 -14.41 -22.58 -14.30
CA ILE A 394 -14.61 -21.29 -14.98
C ILE A 394 -14.29 -20.12 -14.04
N PHE A 395 -14.87 -20.09 -12.84
CA PHE A 395 -14.63 -19.04 -11.85
C PHE A 395 -13.53 -19.40 -10.85
N TYR A 396 -12.81 -20.50 -11.06
CA TYR A 396 -11.69 -20.86 -10.23
C TYR A 396 -10.68 -19.71 -10.10
N GLN A 397 -10.43 -19.32 -8.87
CA GLN A 397 -9.44 -18.32 -8.53
C GLN A 397 -8.27 -18.99 -7.80
N ARG A 398 -7.17 -19.16 -8.50
CA ARG A 398 -5.96 -19.71 -7.87
C ARG A 398 -5.55 -18.84 -6.70
N PRO A 399 -5.36 -19.39 -5.49
CA PRO A 399 -4.86 -18.63 -4.35
C PRO A 399 -3.54 -17.94 -4.69
N LEU A 400 -3.42 -16.69 -4.30
CA LEU A 400 -2.16 -15.97 -4.44
C LEU A 400 -1.10 -16.65 -3.56
N LYS A 401 0.13 -16.76 -4.07
CA LYS A 401 1.25 -17.25 -3.27
C LYS A 401 1.39 -16.35 -2.04
N SER A 402 1.52 -16.96 -0.88
CA SER A 402 1.72 -16.23 0.38
C SER A 402 2.92 -15.28 0.25
N LYS A 403 2.73 -14.03 0.63
CA LYS A 403 3.80 -13.03 0.70
C LYS A 403 4.60 -13.10 2.00
N LYS A 404 4.33 -14.07 2.88
CA LYS A 404 5.03 -14.23 4.17
C LYS A 404 6.55 -14.29 4.05
N SER A 405 7.07 -14.89 2.96
CA SER A 405 8.52 -14.93 2.69
C SER A 405 9.15 -13.57 2.41
N LEU A 406 8.33 -12.56 2.05
CA LEU A 406 8.79 -11.18 1.77
C LEU A 406 8.77 -10.29 3.01
N ILE A 407 8.16 -10.75 4.10
CA ILE A 407 8.13 -10.03 5.37
C ILE A 407 9.48 -10.25 6.05
N ALA A 408 10.12 -9.16 6.46
CA ALA A 408 11.39 -9.21 7.19
C ALA A 408 11.25 -9.99 8.51
N GLU A 409 12.35 -10.54 8.97
CA GLU A 409 12.43 -11.20 10.26
C GLU A 409 12.83 -10.22 11.35
N CYS A 410 12.28 -10.41 12.54
CA CYS A 410 12.62 -9.63 13.70
C CYS A 410 14.08 -9.90 14.11
N PRO A 411 14.89 -8.87 14.36
CA PRO A 411 16.28 -9.04 14.77
C PRO A 411 16.41 -9.61 16.20
N PHE A 412 15.39 -9.45 17.04
CA PHE A 412 15.43 -9.83 18.45
C PHE A 412 14.88 -11.21 18.73
N GLU A 413 13.76 -11.57 18.12
CA GLU A 413 13.01 -12.77 18.49
C GLU A 413 13.14 -13.85 17.42
N LYS A 414 13.55 -15.04 17.84
CA LYS A 414 13.67 -16.24 17.01
C LYS A 414 12.81 -17.35 17.61
N ARG A 415 12.33 -18.25 16.79
CA ARG A 415 11.71 -19.49 17.19
C ARG A 415 12.63 -20.65 16.85
N ILE A 416 12.68 -21.61 17.73
CA ILE A 416 13.39 -22.87 17.56
C ILE A 416 12.35 -23.93 17.15
N PHE A 417 12.66 -24.69 16.12
CA PHE A 417 11.84 -25.82 15.69
C PHE A 417 12.75 -26.94 15.15
N CYS A 418 12.27 -28.18 15.21
CA CYS A 418 12.94 -29.28 14.56
C CYS A 418 12.39 -29.45 13.13
N ASP A 419 13.26 -29.65 12.17
CA ASP A 419 12.87 -30.01 10.81
C ASP A 419 12.42 -31.48 10.73
N ALA A 420 12.00 -31.93 9.54
CA ALA A 420 11.55 -33.31 9.34
C ALA A 420 12.63 -34.38 9.59
N GLU A 421 13.89 -33.94 9.59
CA GLU A 421 15.10 -34.78 9.78
C GLU A 421 15.60 -34.76 11.24
N GLY A 422 14.88 -34.02 12.13
CA GLY A 422 15.21 -33.91 13.56
C GLY A 422 16.29 -32.88 13.89
N ASN A 423 16.76 -32.08 12.92
CA ASN A 423 17.74 -31.04 13.18
C ASN A 423 17.08 -29.80 13.80
N VAL A 424 17.70 -29.22 14.79
CA VAL A 424 17.26 -27.97 15.41
C VAL A 424 17.53 -26.79 14.47
N GLN A 425 16.46 -26.12 14.07
CA GLN A 425 16.50 -24.94 13.20
C GLN A 425 16.06 -23.70 13.98
N MET A 426 16.72 -22.57 13.73
CA MET A 426 16.34 -21.27 14.28
C MET A 426 15.81 -20.37 13.16
N GLN A 427 14.62 -19.84 13.33
CA GLN A 427 14.01 -18.92 12.37
C GLN A 427 13.53 -17.63 13.05
N GLY A 428 13.86 -16.49 12.50
CA GLY A 428 13.36 -15.19 12.97
C GLY A 428 11.83 -15.12 12.89
N ILE A 429 11.22 -14.58 13.92
CA ILE A 429 9.77 -14.29 13.91
C ILE A 429 9.51 -13.13 12.97
N LYS A 430 8.47 -13.22 12.13
CA LYS A 430 8.14 -12.17 11.16
C LYS A 430 7.71 -10.87 11.83
N CYS A 431 8.10 -9.75 11.20
CA CYS A 431 7.74 -8.42 11.68
C CYS A 431 6.23 -8.19 11.64
N ILE A 432 5.74 -7.38 12.57
CA ILE A 432 4.34 -7.02 12.75
C ILE A 432 3.86 -6.05 11.66
N PRO A 433 2.59 -6.11 11.23
CA PRO A 433 2.01 -5.08 10.37
C PRO A 433 1.97 -3.70 11.05
N VAL A 434 2.23 -2.64 10.29
CA VAL A 434 2.17 -1.23 10.79
C VAL A 434 0.77 -0.85 11.29
N SER A 435 -0.27 -1.47 10.73
CA SER A 435 -1.66 -1.26 11.16
C SER A 435 -2.06 -2.02 12.43
N HIS A 436 -1.19 -2.89 12.97
CA HIS A 436 -1.49 -3.62 14.20
C HIS A 436 -1.61 -2.68 15.40
N PRO A 437 -2.62 -2.83 16.29
CA PRO A 437 -2.78 -1.96 17.44
C PRO A 437 -1.52 -1.85 18.33
N HIS A 438 -0.84 -2.96 18.64
CA HIS A 438 0.40 -2.93 19.43
C HIS A 438 1.52 -2.13 18.73
N PHE A 439 1.63 -2.20 17.39
CA PHE A 439 2.62 -1.40 16.69
C PHE A 439 2.31 0.10 16.77
N GLN A 440 1.04 0.47 16.67
CA GLN A 440 0.63 1.87 16.75
C GLN A 440 0.79 2.41 18.18
N GLU A 441 0.47 1.61 19.18
CA GLU A 441 0.76 1.93 20.60
C GLU A 441 2.27 2.14 20.82
N TYR A 442 3.10 1.20 20.36
CA TYR A 442 4.56 1.30 20.43
C TYR A 442 5.08 2.58 19.78
N ARG A 443 4.60 2.91 18.58
CA ARG A 443 4.97 4.13 17.85
C ARG A 443 4.57 5.39 18.60
N LEU A 444 3.41 5.39 19.24
CA LEU A 444 2.96 6.52 20.07
C LEU A 444 3.84 6.71 21.30
N TRP A 445 4.15 5.66 22.05
CA TRP A 445 5.05 5.76 23.19
C TRP A 445 6.47 6.16 22.75
N GLN A 446 6.96 5.63 21.63
CA GLN A 446 8.23 6.07 21.04
C GLN A 446 8.20 7.58 20.74
N PHE A 447 7.12 8.09 20.16
CA PHE A 447 6.97 9.50 19.88
C PHE A 447 6.94 10.33 21.17
N LEU A 448 6.14 9.94 22.14
CA LEU A 448 5.95 10.67 23.40
C LEU A 448 7.20 10.65 24.28
N ASN A 449 7.87 9.51 24.45
CA ASN A 449 9.07 9.39 25.28
C ASN A 449 10.29 10.12 24.68
N ASN A 450 10.27 10.41 23.38
CA ASN A 450 11.27 11.22 22.70
C ASN A 450 10.85 12.69 22.53
N LEU A 451 9.63 13.07 22.90
CA LEU A 451 9.13 14.43 22.73
C LEU A 451 9.91 15.40 23.61
N ARG A 452 10.38 16.51 23.03
CA ARG A 452 11.00 17.64 23.70
C ARG A 452 10.31 18.92 23.26
N ILE A 453 10.15 19.84 24.20
CA ILE A 453 9.60 21.18 23.97
C ILE A 453 10.69 22.21 24.20
N PHE A 454 10.90 23.03 23.20
CA PHE A 454 11.87 24.11 23.22
C PHE A 454 11.16 25.45 23.22
N GLN A 455 11.57 26.35 24.10
CA GLN A 455 11.21 27.75 24.00
C GLN A 455 12.16 28.42 23.00
N ARG A 456 11.61 29.12 22.01
CA ARG A 456 12.40 29.67 20.88
C ARG A 456 13.38 30.75 21.36
N GLU A 457 12.93 31.61 22.24
CA GLU A 457 13.71 32.74 22.75
C GLU A 457 13.48 32.88 24.23
N VAL A 458 14.56 32.99 25.02
CA VAL A 458 14.55 33.25 26.45
C VAL A 458 15.55 34.36 26.76
N VAL A 459 15.11 35.36 27.49
CA VAL A 459 15.98 36.43 28.00
C VAL A 459 16.08 36.26 29.50
N GLU A 460 17.22 35.79 29.99
CA GLU A 460 17.54 35.69 31.42
C GLU A 460 18.79 36.53 31.72
N ASP A 461 18.71 37.40 32.74
CA ASP A 461 19.79 38.29 33.20
C ASP A 461 20.45 39.11 32.05
N GLY A 462 19.64 39.56 31.11
CA GLY A 462 20.11 40.33 29.95
C GLY A 462 20.86 39.52 28.88
N LYS A 463 20.94 38.18 29.04
CA LYS A 463 21.46 37.25 28.02
C LYS A 463 20.34 36.66 27.21
N PHE A 464 20.50 36.72 25.91
CA PHE A 464 19.59 36.14 24.94
C PHE A 464 20.01 34.70 24.64
N THR A 465 19.13 33.72 24.91
CA THR A 465 19.37 32.32 24.65
C THR A 465 18.26 31.77 23.72
N MET A 466 18.64 31.04 22.68
CA MET A 466 17.70 30.46 21.72
C MET A 466 17.52 28.95 21.97
N ASN A 467 16.30 28.45 21.72
CA ASN A 467 15.96 27.03 21.78
C ASN A 467 16.27 26.35 23.12
N VAL A 468 15.83 26.96 24.20
CA VAL A 468 16.01 26.40 25.55
C VAL A 468 15.04 25.22 25.75
N ASP A 469 15.55 24.07 26.19
CA ASP A 469 14.72 22.92 26.54
C ASP A 469 13.92 23.20 27.82
N VAL A 470 12.60 23.22 27.67
CA VAL A 470 11.64 23.45 28.75
C VAL A 470 10.71 22.26 28.96
N THR A 471 11.11 21.11 28.49
CA THR A 471 10.29 19.89 28.48
C THR A 471 9.75 19.56 29.86
N ASP A 472 10.59 19.59 30.88
CA ASP A 472 10.22 19.20 32.25
C ASP A 472 9.18 20.13 32.89
N LYS A 473 9.02 21.37 32.38
CA LYS A 473 7.98 22.30 32.85
C LYS A 473 6.57 21.91 32.36
N TYR A 474 6.46 21.27 31.22
CA TYR A 474 5.18 21.05 30.55
C TYR A 474 4.84 19.56 30.38
N ILE A 475 5.84 18.67 30.41
CA ILE A 475 5.69 17.25 30.21
C ILE A 475 6.12 16.50 31.46
N ASN A 476 5.14 15.87 32.09
CA ASN A 476 5.30 14.95 33.21
C ASN A 476 4.52 13.68 32.96
N GLU A 477 4.56 12.71 33.84
CA GLU A 477 3.89 11.42 33.74
C GLU A 477 2.39 11.56 33.42
N ASN A 478 1.68 12.43 34.13
CA ASN A 478 0.24 12.67 33.91
C ASN A 478 -0.04 13.30 32.54
N SER A 479 0.79 14.26 32.12
CA SER A 479 0.62 14.89 30.80
C SER A 479 0.91 13.92 29.65
N LEU A 480 1.90 13.03 29.80
CA LEU A 480 2.17 11.97 28.82
C LEU A 480 1.00 11.01 28.68
N THR A 481 0.40 10.61 29.81
CA THR A 481 -0.80 9.73 29.81
C THR A 481 -1.98 10.40 29.10
N LEU A 482 -2.27 11.67 29.40
CA LEU A 482 -3.34 12.42 28.75
C LEU A 482 -3.07 12.66 27.26
N LEU A 483 -1.83 12.93 26.89
CA LEU A 483 -1.43 13.06 25.48
C LEU A 483 -1.60 11.73 24.74
N PHE A 484 -1.20 10.62 25.36
CA PHE A 484 -1.36 9.29 24.79
C PHE A 484 -2.84 8.98 24.49
N GLU A 485 -3.73 9.19 25.47
CA GLU A 485 -5.18 9.00 25.29
C GLU A 485 -5.75 9.85 24.15
N TRP A 486 -5.32 11.10 24.08
CA TRP A 486 -5.79 12.01 23.04
C TRP A 486 -5.27 11.62 21.64
N LEU A 487 -4.01 11.12 21.55
CA LEU A 487 -3.39 10.75 20.29
C LEU A 487 -3.87 9.38 19.76
N GLN A 488 -4.29 8.47 20.63
CA GLN A 488 -4.81 7.15 20.21
C GLN A 488 -5.98 7.28 19.22
N ASP A 489 -6.84 8.28 19.39
CA ASP A 489 -8.04 8.47 18.59
C ASP A 489 -7.78 9.40 17.38
N LYS A 490 -6.53 9.78 17.11
CA LYS A 490 -6.15 10.62 15.96
C LYS A 490 -5.46 9.81 14.86
N ILE A 491 -5.61 10.27 13.63
CA ILE A 491 -4.86 9.72 12.48
C ILE A 491 -3.43 10.27 12.49
N THR A 492 -3.28 11.58 12.60
CA THR A 492 -2.00 12.28 12.57
C THR A 492 -2.00 13.46 13.55
N ILE A 493 -0.81 13.93 13.89
CA ILE A 493 -0.58 15.11 14.73
C ILE A 493 0.43 16.05 14.08
N LYS A 494 0.17 17.37 14.17
CA LYS A 494 1.11 18.44 13.79
C LYS A 494 1.53 19.21 15.01
N GLN A 495 2.68 19.92 14.93
CA GLN A 495 3.21 20.76 16.01
C GLN A 495 2.15 21.69 16.59
N LYS A 496 1.49 22.47 15.74
CA LYS A 496 0.46 23.43 16.16
C LYS A 496 -0.63 22.83 17.05
N GLU A 497 -1.11 21.63 16.70
CA GLU A 497 -2.16 20.94 17.45
C GLU A 497 -1.66 20.45 18.82
N LEU A 498 -0.43 19.92 18.87
CA LEU A 498 0.17 19.43 20.11
C LEU A 498 0.46 20.60 21.07
N LEU A 499 1.08 21.68 20.59
CA LEU A 499 1.36 22.86 21.38
C LEU A 499 0.07 23.49 21.91
N ALA A 500 -0.96 23.60 21.07
CA ALA A 500 -2.28 24.08 21.49
C ALA A 500 -2.90 23.20 22.60
N LYS A 501 -2.74 21.88 22.52
CA LYS A 501 -3.18 20.93 23.56
C LYS A 501 -2.46 21.18 24.88
N LEU A 502 -1.18 21.53 24.84
CA LEU A 502 -0.35 21.93 25.99
C LEU A 502 -0.57 23.39 26.40
N ARG A 503 -1.46 24.15 25.76
CA ARG A 503 -1.72 25.59 25.95
C ARG A 503 -0.50 26.48 25.65
N LEU A 504 0.34 26.07 24.71
CA LEU A 504 1.53 26.78 24.27
C LEU A 504 1.29 27.41 22.89
N LYS A 505 1.90 28.57 22.63
CA LYS A 505 1.82 29.26 21.33
C LYS A 505 2.97 28.80 20.43
N GLU A 506 2.67 28.51 19.17
CA GLU A 506 3.65 28.09 18.17
C GLU A 506 4.70 29.20 17.86
N SER A 507 4.36 30.48 18.08
CA SER A 507 5.31 31.58 17.96
C SER A 507 6.47 31.48 18.96
N ASP A 508 6.18 31.01 20.19
CA ASP A 508 7.11 31.09 21.32
C ASP A 508 7.77 29.73 21.58
N PHE A 509 7.12 28.63 21.15
CA PHE A 509 7.56 27.26 21.41
C PHE A 509 7.65 26.43 20.14
N ARG A 510 8.49 25.40 20.18
CA ARG A 510 8.55 24.35 19.16
C ARG A 510 8.83 22.99 19.79
N TRP A 511 8.50 21.94 19.08
CA TRP A 511 8.93 20.59 19.44
C TRP A 511 10.29 20.22 18.80
N ASN A 512 10.85 19.07 19.16
CA ASN A 512 12.11 18.56 18.60
C ASN A 512 11.95 17.85 17.24
N TYR A 513 10.72 17.66 16.79
CA TYR A 513 10.43 17.05 15.48
C TYR A 513 10.35 18.11 14.36
N VAL A 514 10.24 17.66 13.10
CA VAL A 514 10.09 18.58 11.96
C VAL A 514 8.76 19.33 12.08
N GLU A 515 8.79 20.64 12.04
CA GLU A 515 7.65 21.51 12.39
C GLU A 515 6.46 21.34 11.44
N ASP A 516 6.69 21.34 10.13
CA ASP A 516 5.64 21.25 9.10
C ASP A 516 5.15 19.81 8.82
N LYS A 517 5.77 18.82 9.45
CA LYS A 517 5.46 17.41 9.20
C LYS A 517 4.34 16.91 10.09
N ALA A 518 3.38 16.20 9.49
CA ALA A 518 2.39 15.43 10.24
C ALA A 518 2.96 14.05 10.63
N TYR A 519 2.82 13.67 11.89
CA TYR A 519 3.27 12.37 12.41
C TYR A 519 2.08 11.44 12.63
N PRO A 520 2.16 10.16 12.22
CA PRO A 520 1.07 9.23 12.36
C PRO A 520 0.83 8.84 13.83
N CYS A 521 -0.44 8.73 14.19
CA CYS A 521 -0.93 8.41 15.54
C CYS A 521 -1.64 7.05 15.59
N GLY A 522 -2.78 6.95 16.26
CA GLY A 522 -3.62 5.76 16.39
C GLY A 522 -4.57 5.56 15.22
N GLU A 523 -4.05 5.43 14.00
CA GLU A 523 -4.84 5.34 12.75
C GLU A 523 -5.87 4.21 12.78
N THR A 524 -5.48 3.01 13.25
CA THR A 524 -6.37 1.85 13.34
C THR A 524 -7.49 2.07 14.35
N ARG A 525 -7.15 2.52 15.57
CA ARG A 525 -8.13 2.82 16.59
C ARG A 525 -9.09 3.91 16.15
N HIS A 526 -8.60 4.97 15.51
CA HIS A 526 -9.43 6.02 14.93
C HIS A 526 -10.47 5.47 13.94
N VAL A 527 -10.04 4.60 13.01
CA VAL A 527 -10.93 3.96 12.03
C VAL A 527 -11.97 3.09 12.73
N LEU A 528 -11.58 2.29 13.70
CA LEU A 528 -12.51 1.41 14.43
C LEU A 528 -13.49 2.22 15.28
N ALA A 529 -12.99 3.20 16.05
CA ALA A 529 -13.80 4.07 16.91
C ALA A 529 -14.80 4.91 16.12
N SER A 530 -14.39 5.49 14.98
CA SER A 530 -15.28 6.27 14.12
C SER A 530 -16.45 5.42 13.57
N ARG A 531 -16.23 4.12 13.37
CA ARG A 531 -17.28 3.21 12.94
C ARG A 531 -18.19 2.78 14.10
N LEU A 532 -17.63 2.53 15.28
CA LEU A 532 -18.42 2.22 16.47
C LEU A 532 -19.38 3.37 16.84
N LYS A 533 -18.98 4.62 16.65
CA LYS A 533 -19.84 5.80 16.86
C LYS A 533 -21.10 5.82 15.98
N LYS A 534 -21.12 5.07 14.87
CA LYS A 534 -22.30 4.90 14.00
C LYS A 534 -23.31 3.89 14.56
N LEU A 535 -22.94 3.17 15.62
CA LEU A 535 -23.78 2.15 16.29
C LEU A 535 -24.33 2.73 17.60
N LYS A 536 -25.62 2.54 17.85
CA LYS A 536 -26.27 3.03 19.07
C LYS A 536 -25.83 2.17 20.27
N GLY A 537 -25.51 2.83 21.40
CA GLY A 537 -25.24 2.13 22.66
C GLY A 537 -23.86 1.49 22.82
N ILE A 538 -22.95 1.67 21.88
CA ILE A 538 -21.57 1.15 21.96
C ILE A 538 -20.60 2.32 22.13
N THR A 539 -19.79 2.28 23.19
CA THR A 539 -18.74 3.25 23.45
C THR A 539 -17.39 2.77 22.95
N ASN A 540 -16.39 3.67 22.87
CA ASN A 540 -15.03 3.31 22.49
C ASN A 540 -14.36 2.38 23.52
N ASP A 541 -14.87 2.32 24.77
CA ASP A 541 -14.37 1.41 25.79
C ASP A 541 -14.52 -0.06 25.42
N PHE A 542 -15.44 -0.37 24.51
CA PHE A 542 -15.58 -1.71 23.94
C PHE A 542 -14.28 -2.22 23.29
N LEU A 543 -13.53 -1.34 22.62
CA LEU A 543 -12.25 -1.72 22.00
C LEU A 543 -11.17 -2.09 23.03
N ALA A 544 -11.22 -1.49 24.20
CA ALA A 544 -10.25 -1.73 25.27
C ALA A 544 -10.56 -2.98 26.10
N GLN A 545 -11.75 -3.57 25.96
CA GLN A 545 -12.13 -4.78 26.68
C GLN A 545 -11.21 -5.95 26.32
N PRO A 546 -10.97 -6.90 27.25
CA PRO A 546 -10.28 -8.13 26.93
C PRO A 546 -11.01 -8.92 25.84
N SER A 547 -10.25 -9.50 24.91
CA SER A 547 -10.80 -10.42 23.93
C SER A 547 -11.30 -11.71 24.62
N LEU A 548 -12.14 -12.47 23.93
CA LEU A 548 -12.73 -13.69 24.47
C LEU A 548 -11.71 -14.76 24.94
N ASN A 549 -10.52 -14.72 24.39
CA ASN A 549 -9.41 -15.58 24.80
C ASN A 549 -8.57 -15.01 25.95
N GLY A 550 -8.87 -13.81 26.43
CA GLY A 550 -8.17 -13.10 27.50
C GLY A 550 -6.74 -12.70 27.21
N LYS A 551 -6.21 -12.98 26.00
CA LYS A 551 -4.80 -12.73 25.65
C LYS A 551 -4.54 -11.38 24.99
N THR A 552 -5.56 -10.79 24.40
CA THR A 552 -5.49 -9.55 23.63
C THR A 552 -6.72 -8.68 23.92
N THR A 553 -6.85 -7.57 23.26
CA THR A 553 -8.04 -6.70 23.34
C THR A 553 -9.03 -6.99 22.20
N VAL A 554 -10.27 -6.57 22.37
CA VAL A 554 -11.30 -6.60 21.31
C VAL A 554 -10.83 -5.82 20.06
N GLU A 555 -10.07 -4.74 20.25
CA GLU A 555 -9.45 -3.98 19.17
C GLU A 555 -8.54 -4.87 18.30
N CYS A 556 -7.68 -5.68 18.90
CA CYS A 556 -6.79 -6.58 18.18
C CYS A 556 -7.57 -7.70 17.46
N GLU A 557 -8.62 -8.24 18.09
CA GLU A 557 -9.46 -9.28 17.50
C GLU A 557 -10.20 -8.75 16.27
N LEU A 558 -10.82 -7.58 16.38
CA LEU A 558 -11.54 -6.93 15.28
C LEU A 558 -10.59 -6.51 14.15
N TRP A 559 -9.42 -5.93 14.51
CA TRP A 559 -8.38 -5.63 13.53
C TRP A 559 -7.95 -6.90 12.79
N HIS A 560 -7.75 -8.02 13.47
CA HIS A 560 -7.32 -9.27 12.85
C HIS A 560 -8.32 -9.77 11.80
N ILE A 561 -9.61 -9.70 12.07
CA ILE A 561 -10.67 -10.05 11.12
C ILE A 561 -10.58 -9.13 9.88
N LEU A 562 -10.55 -7.83 10.12
CA LEU A 562 -10.54 -6.82 9.04
C LEU A 562 -9.24 -6.84 8.21
N TYR A 563 -8.13 -7.23 8.80
CA TYR A 563 -6.83 -7.34 8.14
C TYR A 563 -6.68 -8.64 7.33
N SER A 564 -7.17 -9.75 7.87
CA SER A 564 -6.90 -11.10 7.33
C SER A 564 -7.91 -11.52 6.26
N VAL A 565 -9.20 -11.16 6.43
CA VAL A 565 -10.27 -11.63 5.55
C VAL A 565 -10.44 -10.70 4.35
N THR A 566 -10.15 -11.21 3.16
CA THR A 566 -10.20 -10.46 1.90
C THR A 566 -11.49 -10.68 1.10
N ASN A 567 -12.16 -11.81 1.29
CA ASN A 567 -13.42 -12.11 0.63
C ASN A 567 -14.59 -11.45 1.38
N LEU A 568 -15.46 -10.74 0.68
CA LEU A 568 -16.58 -9.99 1.29
C LEU A 568 -17.63 -10.89 1.97
N ALA A 569 -17.93 -12.06 1.39
CA ALA A 569 -18.91 -12.99 1.98
C ALA A 569 -18.36 -13.62 3.27
N GLU A 570 -17.08 -14.02 3.27
CA GLU A 570 -16.39 -14.52 4.45
C GLU A 570 -16.26 -13.45 5.53
N LEU A 571 -15.94 -12.21 5.12
CA LEU A 571 -15.87 -11.07 6.02
C LEU A 571 -17.21 -10.80 6.71
N ARG A 572 -18.32 -10.80 5.94
CA ARG A 572 -19.67 -10.67 6.50
C ARG A 572 -19.94 -11.75 7.56
N LYS A 573 -19.64 -12.99 7.25
CA LYS A 573 -19.80 -14.13 8.18
C LYS A 573 -18.93 -13.97 9.43
N ALA A 574 -17.65 -13.58 9.25
CA ALA A 574 -16.72 -13.40 10.36
C ALA A 574 -17.15 -12.25 11.29
N LEU A 575 -17.56 -11.11 10.74
CA LEU A 575 -18.06 -9.96 11.51
C LEU A 575 -19.36 -10.31 12.25
N TYR A 576 -20.28 -11.02 11.62
CA TYR A 576 -21.52 -11.48 12.27
C TYR A 576 -21.20 -12.43 13.44
N THR A 577 -20.32 -13.40 13.22
CA THR A 577 -19.92 -14.35 14.27
C THR A 577 -19.21 -13.62 15.41
N PHE A 578 -18.33 -12.64 15.10
CA PHE A 578 -17.69 -11.80 16.10
C PHE A 578 -18.71 -11.05 16.96
N ALA A 579 -19.65 -10.32 16.33
CA ALA A 579 -20.67 -9.58 17.06
C ALA A 579 -21.53 -10.50 17.96
N ARG A 580 -21.94 -11.66 17.46
CA ARG A 580 -22.72 -12.64 18.25
C ARG A 580 -21.93 -13.21 19.43
N ARG A 581 -20.63 -13.42 19.28
CA ARG A 581 -19.77 -13.87 20.40
C ARG A 581 -19.61 -12.81 21.47
N HIS A 582 -19.64 -11.53 21.09
CA HIS A 582 -19.62 -10.39 22.03
C HIS A 582 -21.02 -9.97 22.50
N ASN A 583 -22.00 -10.90 22.48
CA ASN A 583 -23.36 -10.76 23.02
C ASN A 583 -24.25 -9.70 22.35
N PHE A 584 -23.93 -9.29 21.12
CA PHE A 584 -24.83 -8.42 20.36
C PHE A 584 -26.12 -9.16 20.03
N SER A 585 -27.26 -8.46 20.04
CA SER A 585 -28.53 -9.00 19.53
C SER A 585 -28.41 -9.31 18.02
N VAL A 586 -29.38 -10.04 17.45
CA VAL A 586 -29.38 -10.31 16.00
C VAL A 586 -29.41 -9.01 15.19
N VAL A 587 -30.23 -8.05 15.61
CA VAL A 587 -30.39 -6.75 14.95
C VAL A 587 -29.11 -5.92 15.04
N ASP A 588 -28.52 -5.86 16.24
CA ASP A 588 -27.26 -5.11 16.46
C ASP A 588 -26.09 -5.75 15.71
N ALA A 589 -26.05 -7.09 15.62
CA ALA A 589 -25.04 -7.80 14.86
C ALA A 589 -25.15 -7.52 13.35
N GLU A 590 -26.36 -7.42 12.80
CA GLU A 590 -26.56 -7.02 11.42
C GLU A 590 -26.14 -5.55 11.17
N ALA A 591 -26.50 -4.66 12.09
CA ALA A 591 -26.05 -3.26 12.06
C ALA A 591 -24.53 -3.15 12.13
N PHE A 592 -23.89 -3.93 13.01
CA PHE A 592 -22.44 -4.02 13.12
C PHE A 592 -21.79 -4.48 11.82
N VAL A 593 -22.30 -5.54 11.21
CA VAL A 593 -21.83 -6.04 9.92
C VAL A 593 -21.94 -4.98 8.84
N LYS A 594 -23.11 -4.28 8.78
CA LYS A 594 -23.33 -3.23 7.78
C LYS A 594 -22.31 -2.09 7.88
N VAL A 595 -21.93 -1.70 9.09
CA VAL A 595 -20.98 -0.62 9.35
C VAL A 595 -19.54 -1.09 9.05
N PHE A 596 -19.14 -2.28 9.47
CA PHE A 596 -17.75 -2.74 9.37
C PHE A 596 -17.40 -3.40 8.03
N ILE A 597 -18.36 -3.91 7.26
CA ILE A 597 -18.10 -4.43 5.91
C ILE A 597 -17.63 -3.34 4.95
N ALA A 598 -18.06 -2.11 5.17
CA ALA A 598 -17.62 -0.93 4.43
C ALA A 598 -16.25 -0.39 4.91
N CYS A 599 -15.63 -1.02 5.92
CA CYS A 599 -14.30 -0.62 6.39
C CYS A 599 -13.25 -0.91 5.32
N PRO A 600 -12.44 0.08 4.89
CA PRO A 600 -11.35 -0.17 3.95
C PRO A 600 -10.34 -1.15 4.55
N PRO A 601 -9.71 -1.99 3.74
CA PRO A 601 -8.68 -2.91 4.22
C PRO A 601 -7.47 -2.12 4.72
N PHE A 602 -6.89 -2.58 5.80
CA PHE A 602 -5.66 -2.00 6.33
C PHE A 602 -4.47 -2.24 5.40
N LYS A 603 -3.58 -1.25 5.29
CA LYS A 603 -2.35 -1.35 4.51
C LYS A 603 -1.49 -2.51 4.99
N LYS A 604 -0.89 -3.24 4.05
CA LYS A 604 -0.02 -4.40 4.30
C LYS A 604 1.45 -4.00 4.34
N ASP A 605 1.75 -2.95 5.11
CA ASP A 605 3.11 -2.52 5.44
C ASP A 605 3.54 -3.15 6.76
N TYR A 606 4.85 -3.40 6.93
CA TYR A 606 5.40 -4.10 8.10
C TYR A 606 6.44 -3.25 8.80
N GLY A 607 6.46 -3.35 10.14
CA GLY A 607 7.44 -2.72 11.00
C GLY A 607 8.80 -3.44 10.97
N ALA A 608 9.69 -3.05 11.88
CA ALA A 608 11.02 -3.65 12.03
C ALA A 608 11.07 -4.80 13.06
N TYR A 609 10.07 -4.92 13.94
CA TYR A 609 10.04 -5.88 15.04
C TYR A 609 8.83 -6.81 14.95
N SER A 610 8.91 -7.97 15.61
CA SER A 610 7.77 -8.89 15.79
C SER A 610 6.81 -8.38 16.87
N ASP A 611 5.58 -8.89 16.89
CA ASP A 611 4.60 -8.58 17.93
C ASP A 611 5.14 -8.90 19.33
N LYS A 612 5.78 -10.06 19.49
CA LYS A 612 6.41 -10.49 20.74
C LYS A 612 7.46 -9.49 21.23
N ALA A 613 8.32 -9.02 20.33
CA ALA A 613 9.34 -8.02 20.68
C ALA A 613 8.72 -6.68 21.06
N ILE A 614 7.70 -6.24 20.35
CA ILE A 614 6.99 -5.00 20.66
C ILE A 614 6.30 -5.07 22.02
N CYS A 615 5.63 -6.16 22.36
CA CYS A 615 5.00 -6.34 23.67
C CYS A 615 6.03 -6.25 24.83
N LYS A 616 7.20 -6.86 24.66
CA LYS A 616 8.31 -6.75 25.64
C LYS A 616 8.83 -5.32 25.75
N LEU A 617 9.02 -4.63 24.64
CA LEU A 617 9.46 -3.22 24.68
C LEU A 617 8.41 -2.31 25.31
N LEU A 618 7.14 -2.53 25.01
CA LEU A 618 6.02 -1.78 25.59
C LEU A 618 5.97 -1.91 27.11
N SER A 619 6.34 -3.04 27.70
CA SER A 619 6.31 -3.22 29.15
C SER A 619 7.21 -2.25 29.92
N VAL A 620 8.23 -1.68 29.25
CA VAL A 620 9.15 -0.69 29.85
C VAL A 620 9.02 0.70 29.18
N MET A 621 8.25 0.84 28.12
CA MET A 621 8.02 2.13 27.44
C MET A 621 6.75 2.84 27.89
N ARG A 622 5.76 2.11 28.37
CA ARG A 622 4.51 2.66 28.90
C ARG A 622 4.76 3.50 30.16
N VAL A 623 3.81 4.40 30.45
CA VAL A 623 3.90 5.35 31.58
C VAL A 623 2.59 5.36 32.35
N GLY A 624 2.67 5.60 33.65
CA GLY A 624 1.54 5.83 34.54
C GLY A 624 0.58 4.64 34.57
N LYS A 625 -0.74 4.90 34.45
CA LYS A 625 -1.77 3.85 34.51
C LYS A 625 -1.66 2.76 33.42
N TYR A 626 -0.88 2.99 32.37
CA TYR A 626 -0.63 1.99 31.32
C TYR A 626 0.56 1.08 31.63
N TRP A 627 1.37 1.44 32.62
CA TRP A 627 2.51 0.66 33.05
C TRP A 627 2.17 -0.17 34.31
N SER A 628 2.66 -1.39 34.38
CA SER A 628 2.64 -2.24 35.58
C SER A 628 3.85 -3.16 35.53
N ALA A 629 4.51 -3.34 36.67
CA ALA A 629 5.61 -4.29 36.82
C ALA A 629 5.18 -5.74 36.51
N GLU A 630 3.94 -6.10 36.75
CA GLU A 630 3.37 -7.43 36.44
C GLU A 630 3.31 -7.73 34.93
N ASN A 631 3.31 -6.70 34.09
CA ASN A 631 3.30 -6.87 32.63
C ASN A 631 4.70 -7.08 32.04
N ILE A 632 5.75 -7.02 32.87
CA ILE A 632 7.12 -7.28 32.46
C ILE A 632 7.32 -8.79 32.41
N ASP A 633 7.81 -9.32 31.29
CA ASP A 633 8.12 -10.76 31.20
C ASP A 633 9.26 -11.17 32.15
N SER A 634 9.21 -12.42 32.60
CA SER A 634 10.13 -12.94 33.62
C SER A 634 11.62 -12.77 33.26
N THR A 635 11.97 -12.93 31.99
CA THR A 635 13.35 -12.75 31.54
C THR A 635 13.79 -11.30 31.58
N THR A 636 12.92 -10.38 31.22
CA THR A 636 13.20 -8.93 31.30
C THR A 636 13.25 -8.48 32.77
N LEU A 637 12.35 -8.99 33.60
CA LEU A 637 12.33 -8.65 35.03
C LEU A 637 13.63 -9.08 35.72
N LEU A 638 14.06 -10.31 35.51
CA LEU A 638 15.33 -10.83 36.06
C LEU A 638 16.53 -9.95 35.61
N ARG A 639 16.57 -9.54 34.37
CA ARG A 639 17.61 -8.62 33.86
C ARG A 639 17.56 -7.26 34.53
N ILE A 640 16.38 -6.72 34.79
CA ILE A 640 16.20 -5.46 35.54
C ILE A 640 16.70 -5.64 36.96
N GLU A 641 16.41 -6.76 37.63
CA GLU A 641 16.89 -7.07 38.98
C GLU A 641 18.41 -7.14 39.01
N HIS A 642 19.08 -7.83 38.06
CA HIS A 642 20.53 -7.87 37.96
C HIS A 642 21.14 -6.49 37.61
N LEU A 643 20.42 -5.63 36.90
CA LEU A 643 20.86 -4.25 36.64
C LEU A 643 20.79 -3.38 37.91
N ILE A 644 19.82 -3.61 38.79
CA ILE A 644 19.63 -2.90 40.04
C ILE A 644 20.65 -3.39 41.11
N THR A 645 20.79 -4.71 41.26
CA THR A 645 21.68 -5.32 42.27
C THR A 645 23.17 -5.23 41.90
N GLY A 646 23.46 -5.02 40.62
CA GLY A 646 24.83 -5.04 40.10
C GLY A 646 25.38 -6.46 39.87
N GLU A 647 24.55 -7.51 40.01
CA GLU A 647 24.94 -8.90 39.82
C GLU A 647 25.50 -9.15 38.41
N GLU A 648 26.56 -9.96 38.33
CA GLU A 648 27.15 -10.30 37.05
C GLU A 648 26.23 -11.24 36.27
N ASP A 649 25.92 -10.84 35.05
CA ASP A 649 25.12 -11.61 34.10
C ASP A 649 25.82 -11.55 32.73
N GLU A 650 26.18 -12.69 32.19
CA GLU A 650 26.86 -12.81 30.87
C GLU A 650 26.02 -12.24 29.72
N HIS A 651 24.72 -12.08 29.92
CA HIS A 651 23.80 -11.49 28.94
C HIS A 651 23.65 -9.96 29.08
N ILE A 652 24.26 -9.35 30.14
CA ILE A 652 24.28 -7.91 30.36
C ILE A 652 25.69 -7.37 30.10
N ASN A 653 25.85 -6.74 28.94
CA ASN A 653 27.15 -6.17 28.57
C ASN A 653 27.41 -4.85 29.33
N GLU A 654 28.70 -4.50 29.46
CA GLU A 654 29.17 -3.29 30.14
C GLU A 654 28.52 -2.00 29.62
N ARG A 655 28.24 -1.96 28.30
CA ARG A 655 27.60 -0.81 27.67
C ARG A 655 26.17 -0.60 28.18
N THR A 656 25.42 -1.67 28.43
CA THR A 656 24.09 -1.62 29.03
C THR A 656 24.18 -1.07 30.45
N ARG A 657 25.11 -1.58 31.26
CA ARG A 657 25.32 -1.07 32.65
C ARG A 657 25.67 0.41 32.66
N LYS A 658 26.56 0.85 31.79
CA LYS A 658 26.92 2.26 31.64
C LYS A 658 25.70 3.15 31.37
N HIS A 659 24.88 2.78 30.41
CA HIS A 659 23.65 3.55 30.09
C HIS A 659 22.64 3.60 31.24
N ILE A 660 22.49 2.50 31.97
CA ILE A 660 21.60 2.44 33.14
C ILE A 660 22.12 3.33 34.28
N THR A 661 23.43 3.32 34.54
CA THR A 661 24.09 4.17 35.54
C THR A 661 23.98 5.66 35.15
N GLU A 662 24.27 6.00 33.90
CA GLU A 662 24.14 7.37 33.37
C GLU A 662 22.72 7.93 33.51
N LYS A 663 21.70 7.09 33.51
CA LYS A 663 20.29 7.47 33.67
C LYS A 663 19.75 7.32 35.08
N GLY A 664 20.59 6.85 36.03
CA GLY A 664 20.19 6.70 37.43
C GLY A 664 19.10 5.66 37.70
N LEU A 665 18.97 4.65 36.86
CA LEU A 665 17.92 3.61 36.91
C LEU A 665 18.31 2.41 37.79
N GLN A 666 18.98 2.61 38.90
CA GLN A 666 19.53 1.53 39.75
C GLN A 666 18.79 1.33 41.07
N GLN A 667 17.69 2.04 41.34
CA GLN A 667 17.05 2.05 42.66
C GLN A 667 15.84 1.09 42.74
N SER A 668 15.00 1.03 41.74
CA SER A 668 13.80 0.21 41.79
C SER A 668 13.27 -0.16 40.39
N VAL A 669 12.48 -1.23 40.30
CA VAL A 669 11.79 -1.63 39.06
C VAL A 669 10.86 -0.54 38.55
N ASN A 670 10.29 0.29 39.43
CA ASN A 670 9.37 1.37 39.05
C ASN A 670 10.03 2.48 38.21
N GLN A 671 11.35 2.55 38.16
CA GLN A 671 12.08 3.50 37.32
C GLN A 671 12.13 3.05 35.85
N TYR A 672 11.79 1.77 35.56
CA TYR A 672 11.80 1.21 34.21
C TYR A 672 10.47 1.43 33.47
N GLN A 673 9.90 2.62 33.59
CA GLN A 673 8.77 3.10 32.82
C GLN A 673 9.16 4.29 31.93
N GLY A 674 8.45 4.53 30.85
CA GLY A 674 8.69 5.67 29.97
C GLY A 674 10.04 5.68 29.27
N LEU A 675 10.70 4.52 29.16
CA LEU A 675 12.01 4.44 28.54
C LEU A 675 11.94 4.79 27.06
N GLN A 676 12.93 5.54 26.60
CA GLN A 676 13.12 5.73 25.16
C GLN A 676 13.43 4.39 24.49
N GLN A 677 13.00 4.21 23.25
CA GLN A 677 13.09 2.95 22.52
C GLN A 677 14.50 2.34 22.51
N TRP A 678 15.53 3.15 22.31
CA TRP A 678 16.92 2.64 22.31
C TRP A 678 17.32 2.06 23.67
N LEU A 679 16.93 2.73 24.76
CA LEU A 679 17.22 2.28 26.12
C LEU A 679 16.39 1.05 26.48
N ALA A 680 15.10 1.02 26.10
CA ALA A 680 14.26 -0.16 26.22
C ALA A 680 14.86 -1.39 25.51
N CYS A 681 15.46 -1.21 24.34
CA CYS A 681 16.15 -2.29 23.64
C CYS A 681 17.37 -2.81 24.43
N TYR A 682 18.13 -1.94 25.08
CA TYR A 682 19.25 -2.37 25.93
C TYR A 682 18.77 -3.10 27.19
N VAL A 683 17.71 -2.62 27.82
CA VAL A 683 17.12 -3.25 29.01
C VAL A 683 16.57 -4.64 28.64
N VAL A 684 15.77 -4.74 27.61
CA VAL A 684 15.08 -6.01 27.25
C VAL A 684 16.01 -7.01 26.56
N TYR A 685 16.88 -6.54 25.66
CA TYR A 685 17.67 -7.42 24.78
C TYR A 685 19.19 -7.27 24.91
N GLY A 686 19.68 -6.36 25.74
CA GLY A 686 21.10 -6.08 25.91
C GLY A 686 21.77 -5.40 24.71
N ARG A 687 21.01 -5.03 23.68
CA ARG A 687 21.54 -4.44 22.45
C ARG A 687 20.51 -3.57 21.74
N HIS A 688 20.95 -2.56 21.02
CA HIS A 688 20.13 -1.85 20.05
C HIS A 688 20.03 -2.64 18.74
N ALA A 689 18.88 -2.70 18.10
CA ALA A 689 18.65 -3.51 16.89
C ALA A 689 19.58 -3.16 15.72
N GLU A 690 19.89 -1.87 15.56
CA GLU A 690 20.76 -1.37 14.49
C GLU A 690 22.24 -1.72 14.70
N VAL A 691 22.62 -2.11 15.93
CA VAL A 691 23.99 -2.46 16.30
C VAL A 691 24.16 -3.97 16.48
N ALA A 692 23.15 -4.76 16.12
CA ALA A 692 23.09 -6.17 16.46
C ALA A 692 24.24 -7.02 15.90
N GLU A 693 24.73 -6.71 14.71
CA GLU A 693 25.84 -7.43 14.06
C GLU A 693 26.68 -6.41 13.28
N ILE A 694 27.67 -5.83 13.97
CA ILE A 694 28.70 -5.06 13.26
C ILE A 694 29.61 -6.09 12.58
N VAL A 695 29.50 -6.18 11.27
CA VAL A 695 30.44 -6.97 10.47
C VAL A 695 31.77 -6.20 10.41
N ARG A 696 32.83 -6.81 10.87
CA ARG A 696 34.18 -6.28 10.77
C ARG A 696 34.94 -7.15 9.79
N TRP A 697 35.74 -6.52 8.95
CA TRP A 697 36.63 -7.21 8.03
C TRP A 697 38.05 -6.88 8.45
N GLU A 698 38.86 -7.89 8.61
CA GLU A 698 40.30 -7.76 8.97
C GLU A 698 41.19 -7.70 7.74
N SER A 699 40.66 -8.08 6.59
CA SER A 699 41.41 -8.10 5.34
C SER A 699 40.56 -7.69 4.12
N PRO A 700 41.18 -7.15 3.05
CA PRO A 700 40.51 -6.90 1.79
C PRO A 700 39.84 -8.15 1.18
N THR A 701 40.38 -9.32 1.46
CA THR A 701 39.86 -10.61 0.96
C THR A 701 38.53 -10.97 1.62
N GLU A 702 38.38 -10.72 2.93
CA GLU A 702 37.11 -10.92 3.63
C GLU A 702 36.05 -9.96 3.12
N LEU A 703 36.43 -8.70 2.89
CA LEU A 703 35.50 -7.73 2.27
C LEU A 703 35.09 -8.18 0.87
N GLU A 704 36.01 -8.75 0.07
CA GLU A 704 35.67 -9.29 -1.24
C GLU A 704 34.70 -10.46 -1.16
N GLN A 705 34.90 -11.38 -0.22
CA GLN A 705 33.97 -12.49 0.03
C GLN A 705 32.57 -11.96 0.44
N TYR A 706 32.53 -10.96 1.30
CA TYR A 706 31.26 -10.31 1.67
C TYR A 706 30.54 -9.71 0.46
N ILE A 707 31.24 -8.95 -0.39
CA ILE A 707 30.71 -8.35 -1.63
C ILE A 707 30.17 -9.43 -2.57
N ASN A 708 30.88 -10.53 -2.75
CA ASN A 708 30.49 -11.63 -3.65
C ASN A 708 29.28 -12.41 -3.12
N ASN A 709 29.14 -12.53 -1.81
CA ASN A 709 28.02 -13.20 -1.14
C ASN A 709 26.84 -12.28 -0.87
N PHE A 710 26.94 -10.98 -1.20
CA PHE A 710 25.87 -10.02 -0.94
C PHE A 710 24.61 -10.39 -1.70
N LYS A 711 23.52 -10.58 -0.97
CA LYS A 711 22.25 -11.02 -1.54
C LYS A 711 21.60 -9.88 -2.34
N GLN A 712 21.54 -10.04 -3.65
CA GLN A 712 20.89 -9.09 -4.55
C GLN A 712 19.45 -8.83 -4.14
N TYR A 713 19.02 -7.56 -4.18
CA TYR A 713 17.72 -7.07 -3.74
C TYR A 713 17.46 -7.18 -2.22
N SER A 714 18.50 -7.27 -1.41
CA SER A 714 18.39 -7.23 0.05
C SER A 714 18.02 -5.82 0.55
N LEU A 715 18.50 -4.79 -0.12
CA LEU A 715 18.09 -3.41 0.10
C LEU A 715 16.88 -3.11 -0.78
N ARG A 716 15.87 -2.43 -0.20
CA ARG A 716 14.61 -2.12 -0.92
C ARG A 716 14.79 -1.14 -2.09
N ASN A 717 15.86 -0.36 -2.05
CA ASN A 717 16.17 0.61 -3.10
C ASN A 717 17.35 0.12 -3.96
N PRO A 718 17.13 -0.18 -5.26
CA PRO A 718 18.16 -0.69 -6.14
C PRO A 718 19.32 0.29 -6.38
N ILE A 719 19.08 1.60 -6.31
CA ILE A 719 20.14 2.61 -6.47
C ILE A 719 21.01 2.61 -5.22
N VAL A 720 20.42 2.64 -4.03
CA VAL A 720 21.16 2.59 -2.77
C VAL A 720 21.97 1.30 -2.69
N GLU A 721 21.41 0.16 -3.08
CA GLU A 721 22.13 -1.12 -3.12
C GLU A 721 23.35 -1.06 -4.05
N GLN A 722 23.17 -0.49 -5.25
CA GLN A 722 24.24 -0.36 -6.22
C GLN A 722 25.34 0.59 -5.74
N VAL A 723 24.98 1.76 -5.20
CA VAL A 723 25.95 2.73 -4.66
C VAL A 723 26.71 2.10 -3.47
N SER A 724 26.00 1.44 -2.55
CA SER A 724 26.63 0.78 -1.40
C SER A 724 27.64 -0.29 -1.83
N LEU A 725 27.29 -1.16 -2.78
CA LEU A 725 28.20 -2.19 -3.28
C LEU A 725 29.40 -1.59 -4.02
N GLU A 726 29.20 -0.54 -4.84
CA GLU A 726 30.31 0.12 -5.51
C GLU A 726 31.23 0.85 -4.53
N THR A 727 30.67 1.43 -3.46
CA THR A 727 31.47 2.00 -2.36
C THR A 727 32.34 0.96 -1.69
N LEU A 728 31.79 -0.21 -1.35
CA LEU A 728 32.58 -1.31 -0.77
C LEU A 728 33.67 -1.80 -1.72
N ARG A 729 33.43 -1.81 -3.03
CA ARG A 729 34.45 -2.15 -4.04
C ARG A 729 35.57 -1.11 -4.09
N VAL A 730 35.24 0.18 -4.04
CA VAL A 730 36.23 1.26 -3.98
C VAL A 730 37.06 1.14 -2.72
N VAL A 731 36.44 0.90 -1.56
CA VAL A 731 37.15 0.70 -0.29
C VAL A 731 38.08 -0.52 -0.38
N ARG A 732 37.61 -1.64 -0.92
CA ARG A 732 38.44 -2.85 -1.11
C ARG A 732 39.68 -2.55 -1.99
N ASP A 733 39.45 -1.91 -3.13
CA ASP A 733 40.52 -1.64 -4.10
C ASP A 733 41.59 -0.71 -3.49
N LEU A 734 41.17 0.31 -2.75
CA LEU A 734 42.08 1.22 -2.05
C LEU A 734 42.77 0.55 -0.86
N TRP A 735 42.06 -0.27 -0.11
CA TRP A 735 42.63 -1.03 0.99
C TRP A 735 43.70 -2.01 0.49
N GLN A 736 43.48 -2.70 -0.63
CA GLN A 736 44.50 -3.53 -1.27
C GLN A 736 45.74 -2.73 -1.68
N THR A 737 45.54 -1.49 -2.15
CA THR A 737 46.67 -0.62 -2.56
C THR A 737 47.47 -0.16 -1.36
N VAL A 738 46.78 0.32 -0.30
CA VAL A 738 47.41 0.74 0.96
C VAL A 738 48.16 -0.44 1.62
N ALA A 739 47.58 -1.65 1.61
CA ALA A 739 48.21 -2.85 2.16
C ALA A 739 49.45 -3.28 1.38
N LYS A 740 49.50 -3.15 0.04
CA LYS A 740 50.65 -3.39 -0.78
C LYS A 740 51.84 -2.46 -0.46
N GLU A 741 51.54 -1.24 -0.02
CA GLU A 741 52.56 -0.29 0.46
C GLU A 741 52.90 -0.50 1.94
N GLY A 742 52.45 -1.60 2.58
CA GLY A 742 52.71 -1.90 3.98
C GLY A 742 51.95 -1.05 5.00
N GLY A 743 50.95 -0.28 4.54
CA GLY A 743 50.09 0.54 5.36
C GLY A 743 48.79 -0.13 5.75
N ARG A 744 48.05 0.52 6.64
CA ARG A 744 46.65 0.21 6.95
C ARG A 744 45.80 1.47 6.82
N ILE A 745 44.51 1.31 6.57
CA ILE A 745 43.56 2.44 6.64
C ILE A 745 43.21 2.67 8.10
N ASP A 746 43.51 3.87 8.61
CA ASP A 746 43.26 4.25 9.99
C ASP A 746 41.90 4.91 10.18
N GLU A 747 41.45 5.70 9.18
CA GLU A 747 40.14 6.36 9.21
C GLU A 747 39.48 6.35 7.83
N ILE A 748 38.15 6.31 7.83
CA ILE A 748 37.30 6.51 6.64
C ILE A 748 36.31 7.64 6.92
N HIS A 749 36.39 8.71 6.13
CA HIS A 749 35.50 9.86 6.19
C HIS A 749 34.48 9.75 5.05
N LEU A 750 33.21 9.75 5.40
CA LEU A 750 32.10 9.65 4.46
C LEU A 750 31.34 10.96 4.38
N GLU A 751 31.27 11.55 3.18
CA GLU A 751 30.34 12.62 2.87
C GLU A 751 29.15 12.05 2.10
N MET A 752 27.93 12.34 2.58
CA MET A 752 26.70 11.98 1.90
C MET A 752 25.96 13.23 1.47
N GLY A 753 25.66 13.34 0.17
CA GLY A 753 24.88 14.45 -0.39
C GLY A 753 23.55 14.65 0.37
N ARG A 754 23.34 15.85 0.90
CA ARG A 754 22.11 16.21 1.65
C ARG A 754 20.89 16.31 0.74
N ASP A 755 21.08 16.47 -0.55
CA ASP A 755 20.00 16.65 -1.54
C ASP A 755 19.10 15.43 -1.70
N LEU A 756 19.54 14.26 -1.28
CA LEU A 756 18.76 13.03 -1.27
C LEU A 756 17.63 12.99 -0.21
N LYS A 757 17.59 13.95 0.72
CA LYS A 757 16.61 14.00 1.81
C LYS A 757 15.41 14.89 1.53
N ASN A 758 15.50 15.79 0.54
CA ASN A 758 14.46 16.76 0.28
C ASN A 758 13.55 16.32 -0.89
N SER A 759 12.26 16.48 -0.73
CA SER A 759 11.29 16.26 -1.80
C SER A 759 11.49 17.26 -2.95
N ALA A 760 11.03 16.94 -4.18
CA ALA A 760 11.10 17.86 -5.31
C ALA A 760 10.44 19.21 -5.02
N ALA A 761 9.34 19.22 -4.24
CA ALA A 761 8.66 20.44 -3.81
C ALA A 761 9.50 21.27 -2.83
N GLU A 762 10.22 20.62 -1.91
CA GLU A 762 11.13 21.28 -0.98
C GLU A 762 12.36 21.84 -1.70
N ARG A 763 12.92 21.10 -2.66
CA ARG A 763 14.03 21.59 -3.49
C ARG A 763 13.61 22.80 -4.31
N ALA A 764 12.42 22.79 -4.90
CA ALA A 764 11.87 23.96 -5.61
C ALA A 764 11.70 25.17 -4.68
N LYS A 765 11.23 24.96 -3.43
CA LYS A 765 11.14 26.03 -2.42
C LYS A 765 12.53 26.59 -2.06
N ILE A 766 13.51 25.72 -1.83
CA ILE A 766 14.90 26.11 -1.53
C ILE A 766 15.50 26.85 -2.71
N SER A 767 15.34 26.36 -3.94
CA SER A 767 15.83 27.01 -5.15
C SER A 767 15.21 28.41 -5.36
N ASN A 768 13.89 28.54 -5.15
CA ASN A 768 13.20 29.82 -5.24
C ASN A 768 13.65 30.80 -4.16
N ARG A 769 13.86 30.30 -2.92
CA ARG A 769 14.41 31.11 -1.82
C ARG A 769 15.84 31.57 -2.11
N ASN A 770 16.67 30.70 -2.66
CA ASN A 770 18.04 31.05 -3.06
C ASN A 770 18.03 32.12 -4.16
N LYS A 771 17.18 32.01 -5.17
CA LYS A 771 17.01 33.05 -6.20
C LYS A 771 16.53 34.40 -5.63
N GLN A 772 15.62 34.36 -4.68
CA GLN A 772 15.17 35.58 -3.98
C GLN A 772 16.30 36.20 -3.17
N ASN A 773 17.10 35.38 -2.48
CA ASN A 773 18.26 35.83 -1.72
C ASN A 773 19.35 36.40 -2.66
N GLU A 774 19.62 35.75 -3.79
CA GLU A 774 20.52 36.25 -4.82
C GLU A 774 20.06 37.62 -5.35
N GLY A 775 18.77 37.78 -5.66
CA GLY A 775 18.18 39.07 -6.07
C GLY A 775 18.28 40.14 -4.98
N THR A 776 18.09 39.77 -3.73
CA THR A 776 18.24 40.67 -2.58
C THR A 776 19.70 41.06 -2.39
N ASN A 777 20.64 40.11 -2.46
CA ASN A 777 22.07 40.37 -2.36
C ASN A 777 22.58 41.24 -3.51
N PHE A 778 22.04 41.05 -4.70
CA PHE A 778 22.37 41.89 -5.86
C PHE A 778 21.90 43.34 -5.65
N ARG A 779 20.68 43.56 -5.14
CA ARG A 779 20.17 44.89 -4.79
C ARG A 779 21.00 45.56 -3.70
N ILE A 780 21.36 44.82 -2.65
CA ILE A 780 22.24 45.27 -1.57
C ILE A 780 23.61 45.69 -2.17
N LYS A 781 24.15 44.88 -3.10
CA LYS A 781 25.43 45.17 -3.75
C LYS A 781 25.37 46.43 -4.60
N LEU A 782 24.27 46.66 -5.31
CA LEU A 782 24.05 47.92 -6.07
C LEU A 782 23.92 49.10 -5.12
N LEU A 783 23.14 49.03 -4.07
CA LEU A 783 23.01 50.07 -3.05
C LEU A 783 24.36 50.42 -2.41
N LEU A 784 25.15 49.40 -2.10
CA LEU A 784 26.50 49.62 -1.55
C LEU A 784 27.49 50.24 -2.55
N GLN A 785 27.34 49.93 -3.81
CA GLN A 785 28.10 50.63 -4.89
C GLN A 785 27.70 52.08 -5.02
N GLU A 786 26.43 52.42 -4.91
CA GLU A 786 25.94 53.81 -4.85
C GLU A 786 26.43 54.53 -3.60
N PHE A 787 26.33 53.90 -2.40
CA PHE A 787 26.86 54.45 -1.16
C PHE A 787 28.38 54.64 -1.20
N SER A 788 29.14 53.73 -1.82
CA SER A 788 30.60 53.85 -1.94
C SER A 788 31.08 55.01 -2.83
N GLN A 789 30.19 55.56 -3.65
CA GLN A 789 30.45 56.79 -4.37
C GLN A 789 30.29 58.04 -3.51
N TYR A 790 29.59 57.95 -2.38
CA TYR A 790 29.29 59.10 -1.50
C TYR A 790 30.09 59.13 -0.21
N GLU A 791 30.64 58.01 0.26
CA GLU A 791 31.42 57.95 1.51
C GLU A 791 32.84 57.38 1.26
N LYS A 792 33.85 58.12 1.71
CA LYS A 792 35.26 57.68 1.63
C LYS A 792 35.67 56.63 2.68
N ASP A 793 34.74 56.15 3.51
CA ASP A 793 35.06 55.23 4.58
C ASP A 793 34.65 53.77 4.24
N ILE A 794 35.55 53.09 3.61
CA ILE A 794 35.43 51.68 3.19
C ILE A 794 35.31 50.71 4.41
N GLU A 795 35.79 51.07 5.60
CA GLU A 795 35.80 50.26 6.80
C GLU A 795 34.42 50.27 7.48
N GLY A 796 33.72 51.42 7.49
CA GLY A 796 32.34 51.50 7.96
C GLY A 796 31.36 50.63 7.14
N ILE A 797 31.55 50.62 5.80
CA ILE A 797 30.76 49.81 4.87
C ILE A 797 31.01 48.31 5.09
N ARG A 798 32.22 47.86 5.36
CA ARG A 798 32.59 46.48 5.68
C ARG A 798 31.96 46.02 7.02
N ARG A 799 31.91 46.88 8.04
CA ARG A 799 31.24 46.59 9.31
C ARG A 799 29.72 46.48 9.17
N ALA A 800 29.09 47.35 8.39
CA ALA A 800 27.67 47.33 8.11
C ALA A 800 27.29 46.04 7.34
N LEU A 801 28.11 45.60 6.34
CA LEU A 801 27.94 44.35 5.63
C LEU A 801 28.02 43.13 6.53
N LYS A 802 29.00 43.09 7.48
CA LYS A 802 29.19 41.97 8.40
C LYS A 802 28.01 41.86 9.37
N ASN A 803 27.45 42.96 9.79
CA ASN A 803 26.28 42.98 10.66
C ASN A 803 24.99 42.55 9.96
N LEU A 804 24.81 42.90 8.65
CA LEU A 804 23.68 42.45 7.85
C LEU A 804 23.75 40.97 7.46
N SER A 805 24.95 40.39 7.33
CA SER A 805 25.13 38.94 7.06
C SER A 805 24.91 38.09 8.30
N ASN A 806 25.09 38.66 9.51
CA ASN A 806 24.88 37.95 10.79
C ASN A 806 23.45 38.09 11.34
N SER A 807 22.60 38.90 10.76
CA SER A 807 21.20 39.10 11.16
C SER A 807 20.21 38.23 10.34
N LYS A 808 20.71 37.26 9.65
CA LYS A 808 19.95 36.18 8.99
C LYS A 808 20.43 34.84 9.57
#